data_955e875595c975d3474e1a7ce3fffe92
#
_entry.id   955e875595c975d3474e1a7ce3fffe92
#
_cell.length_a   1.000
_cell.length_b   1.000
_cell.length_c   1.000
_cell.angle_alpha   90.00
_cell.angle_beta   90.00
_cell.angle_gamma   90.00
#
_symmetry.space_group_name_H-M   'P 1'
#
loop_
_entity.id
_entity.type
_entity.pdbx_description
1 polymer ?
#
loop_
_entity_poly.entity_id
_entity_poly.type
_entity_poly.pdbx_seq_one_letter_code
_entity_poly.pdbx_strand_id
1 'polypeptide(L)'
;MIDELESKLWYRDLKGKVDDNILAYHDERGYLWEKVNPEHLGYFKNNACGYLFTNHVALGLMVESNKNLNPKTIYNTLCDVNLGLKELFQELKLVSVNDFDVDIHLSDYLRGEILPSHSDSKKSRFFNAYKRVLRKVHKWYSTKLTKEQQEVFAPFLLPRTYLDSRDFNVRKSAMKAAKSKRKSETDAIAKEFIKIRAEGGFRLNQVRRLRQKYLEVVKLVQDNGYTLPFEFSYTENEERGDRSKELFSFRLWDKPSFVLHHSDNYTSATINNAKSRRATYSEENNEYFVEFLKAEVLDDETGEPVEETEGFWFLPILEHQLIGFWHQYLSAEQINEKLKILKVYGYRESDSEKINVPFESNHKGILAQGKFITSSQKYADGILMNVEVLYITALFGATALDIFTSSGARLGEVAQVHLGLGCLDQVDITDPETNEVKTSYIFRAIPKGRDKLAVFYTTKDTFDLIYEIAFYLRDQHYKGSIPIVDFLYLKKQGELRPDQPYLFQLHSKHFKDKTFSCVLNFICFGLIYETQDKKLVKLKPHLLRHGFATHAVQAEELPIDVVAMILNQKDLDVTKYYSQPTQSQVADVVSDFHTSMATTTDMMQEVLRQPEEIQALFERQREISGPFSKTVGGTCVTNKICPTKLACVGCATKIPEPEQKHELLDYLEWAEKTKDHYQEKGYKLEVLKIKKTIHDAKVELKEIALIEEYRRDKENEPRIIIRKP
;
A
#
# COMPACT_ATOMS: atom_id res chain seq x y z
N MET A 1 46.34 -13.40 -17.17
CA MET A 1 46.30 -13.06 -15.71
C MET A 1 45.39 -13.96 -14.93
N ILE A 2 44.08 -14.07 -15.25
CA ILE A 2 43.15 -15.05 -14.62
C ILE A 2 43.62 -16.46 -14.90
N ASP A 3 43.96 -16.78 -16.17
CA ASP A 3 44.51 -18.08 -16.60
C ASP A 3 45.80 -18.43 -15.87
N GLU A 4 46.64 -17.46 -15.55
CA GLU A 4 47.86 -17.61 -14.78
C GLU A 4 47.59 -17.96 -13.31
N LEU A 5 46.56 -17.35 -12.70
CA LEU A 5 46.08 -17.68 -11.35
C LEU A 5 45.41 -19.07 -11.31
N GLU A 6 44.62 -19.37 -12.30
CA GLU A 6 43.97 -20.71 -12.41
C GLU A 6 44.99 -21.82 -12.63
N SER A 7 46.17 -21.53 -13.14
CA SER A 7 47.27 -22.49 -13.27
C SER A 7 47.89 -22.87 -11.92
N LYS A 8 47.71 -22.10 -10.86
CA LYS A 8 48.23 -22.42 -9.51
C LYS A 8 47.33 -23.40 -8.79
N LEU A 9 47.83 -24.55 -8.37
CA LEU A 9 47.07 -25.63 -7.71
C LEU A 9 46.27 -25.13 -6.50
N TRP A 10 46.87 -24.36 -5.65
CA TRP A 10 46.19 -23.83 -4.45
C TRP A 10 45.07 -22.84 -4.76
N TYR A 11 45.12 -22.11 -5.87
CA TYR A 11 44.01 -21.28 -6.32
C TYR A 11 42.84 -22.11 -6.82
N ARG A 12 43.13 -23.22 -7.55
CA ARG A 12 42.13 -24.21 -7.95
C ARG A 12 41.42 -24.79 -6.75
N ASP A 13 42.16 -25.17 -5.71
CA ASP A 13 41.61 -25.72 -4.48
C ASP A 13 40.76 -24.71 -3.74
N LEU A 14 41.17 -23.44 -3.71
CA LEU A 14 40.38 -22.37 -3.12
C LEU A 14 39.10 -22.10 -3.91
N LYS A 15 39.19 -22.05 -5.25
CA LYS A 15 38.03 -21.90 -6.13
C LYS A 15 37.05 -23.06 -5.92
N GLY A 16 37.51 -24.29 -5.90
CA GLY A 16 36.68 -25.45 -5.62
C GLY A 16 35.94 -25.35 -4.28
N LYS A 17 36.64 -25.00 -3.20
CA LYS A 17 36.02 -24.78 -1.89
C LYS A 17 34.98 -23.68 -1.87
N VAL A 18 35.17 -22.59 -2.61
CA VAL A 18 34.20 -21.52 -2.74
C VAL A 18 32.98 -22.03 -3.49
N ASP A 19 33.17 -22.76 -4.60
CA ASP A 19 32.09 -23.29 -5.40
C ASP A 19 31.30 -24.37 -4.62
N ASP A 20 31.97 -25.23 -3.87
CA ASP A 20 31.36 -26.25 -3.01
C ASP A 20 30.52 -25.59 -1.89
N ASN A 21 31.03 -24.52 -1.27
CA ASN A 21 30.27 -23.78 -0.27
C ASN A 21 29.04 -23.07 -0.86
N ILE A 22 29.12 -22.58 -2.09
CA ILE A 22 27.98 -22.00 -2.82
C ILE A 22 26.95 -23.07 -3.13
N LEU A 23 27.39 -24.25 -3.60
CA LEU A 23 26.51 -25.39 -3.89
C LEU A 23 25.80 -25.87 -2.63
N ALA A 24 26.53 -26.12 -1.54
CA ALA A 24 25.95 -26.54 -0.26
C ALA A 24 24.93 -25.51 0.24
N TYR A 25 25.21 -24.22 0.07
CA TYR A 25 24.31 -23.16 0.44
C TYR A 25 23.05 -23.08 -0.44
N HIS A 26 23.18 -23.41 -1.73
CA HIS A 26 22.06 -23.54 -2.65
C HIS A 26 21.15 -24.71 -2.27
N ASP A 27 21.72 -25.87 -1.95
CA ASP A 27 20.99 -27.08 -1.55
C ASP A 27 20.20 -26.88 -0.27
N GLU A 28 20.73 -26.08 0.69
CA GLU A 28 20.03 -25.72 1.94
C GLU A 28 18.99 -24.61 1.77
N ARG A 29 19.17 -23.69 0.86
CA ARG A 29 18.44 -22.41 0.78
C ARG A 29 17.75 -22.15 -0.57
N GLY A 30 17.89 -23.06 -1.53
CA GLY A 30 17.25 -22.98 -2.83
C GLY A 30 18.05 -22.23 -3.90
N TYR A 31 17.41 -21.87 -4.97
CA TYR A 31 17.95 -21.54 -6.30
C TYR A 31 18.73 -20.22 -6.45
N LEU A 32 19.21 -19.60 -5.39
CA LEU A 32 19.92 -18.32 -5.51
C LEU A 32 21.41 -18.44 -5.81
N TRP A 33 21.97 -19.62 -5.79
CA TRP A 33 23.37 -19.84 -6.00
C TRP A 33 23.85 -19.30 -7.37
N GLU A 34 23.07 -19.48 -8.44
CA GLU A 34 23.38 -18.92 -9.76
C GLU A 34 23.53 -17.38 -9.75
N LYS A 35 22.75 -16.71 -8.90
CA LYS A 35 22.79 -15.25 -8.77
C LYS A 35 23.86 -14.78 -7.81
N VAL A 36 24.35 -15.64 -6.96
CA VAL A 36 25.42 -15.37 -6.00
C VAL A 36 26.78 -15.67 -6.63
N ASN A 37 26.83 -16.57 -7.62
CA ASN A 37 28.06 -16.88 -8.34
C ASN A 37 28.55 -15.63 -9.11
N PRO A 38 29.77 -15.14 -8.86
CA PRO A 38 30.34 -13.97 -9.53
C PRO A 38 30.39 -14.07 -11.04
N GLU A 39 30.57 -15.26 -11.61
CA GLU A 39 30.61 -15.51 -13.05
C GLU A 39 29.29 -15.16 -13.73
N HIS A 40 28.16 -15.45 -13.08
CA HIS A 40 26.82 -15.13 -13.57
C HIS A 40 26.42 -13.66 -13.39
N LEU A 41 27.17 -12.88 -12.61
CA LEU A 41 26.94 -11.45 -12.46
C LEU A 41 27.29 -10.66 -13.73
N GLY A 42 27.95 -11.29 -14.71
CA GLY A 42 28.23 -10.69 -16.03
C GLY A 42 29.22 -9.52 -16.03
N TYR A 43 29.68 -9.12 -14.86
CA TYR A 43 30.54 -7.94 -14.68
C TYR A 43 32.02 -8.21 -14.93
N PHE A 44 32.39 -9.48 -15.11
CA PHE A 44 33.77 -9.90 -14.96
C PHE A 44 34.46 -10.33 -16.22
N LYS A 45 33.71 -10.58 -17.30
CA LYS A 45 34.28 -11.11 -18.54
C LYS A 45 35.39 -10.27 -19.17
N ASN A 46 35.47 -8.97 -18.82
CA ASN A 46 36.45 -8.04 -19.40
C ASN A 46 37.30 -7.35 -18.34
N ASN A 47 37.44 -7.88 -17.15
CA ASN A 47 38.09 -7.17 -16.06
C ASN A 47 39.45 -7.76 -15.74
N ALA A 48 40.50 -7.07 -16.18
CA ALA A 48 41.87 -7.38 -15.85
C ALA A 48 42.24 -7.10 -14.39
N CYS A 49 41.35 -6.44 -13.64
CA CYS A 49 41.63 -6.01 -12.27
C CYS A 49 41.26 -7.10 -11.27
N GLY A 50 42.07 -7.30 -10.25
CA GLY A 50 41.96 -8.36 -9.25
C GLY A 50 40.71 -8.38 -8.35
N TYR A 51 39.71 -7.53 -8.58
CA TYR A 51 38.50 -7.58 -7.76
C TYR A 51 37.62 -8.81 -8.04
N LEU A 52 37.75 -9.48 -9.20
CA LEU A 52 37.12 -10.78 -9.43
C LEU A 52 37.56 -11.78 -8.37
N PHE A 53 38.88 -11.92 -8.18
CA PHE A 53 39.45 -12.74 -7.14
C PHE A 53 38.99 -12.32 -5.74
N THR A 54 39.04 -11.04 -5.44
CA THR A 54 38.58 -10.49 -4.18
C THR A 54 37.12 -10.85 -3.90
N ASN A 55 36.28 -10.84 -4.93
CA ASN A 55 34.87 -11.20 -4.81
C ASN A 55 34.63 -12.69 -4.60
N HIS A 56 35.35 -13.56 -5.26
CA HIS A 56 35.29 -15.00 -5.02
C HIS A 56 35.68 -15.36 -3.59
N VAL A 57 36.78 -14.80 -3.11
CA VAL A 57 37.23 -15.00 -1.73
C VAL A 57 36.23 -14.40 -0.74
N ALA A 58 35.70 -13.22 -1.02
CA ALA A 58 34.69 -12.60 -0.17
C ALA A 58 33.40 -13.40 -0.09
N LEU A 59 32.97 -13.96 -1.21
CA LEU A 59 31.79 -14.83 -1.27
C LEU A 59 31.99 -16.06 -0.40
N GLY A 60 33.08 -16.81 -0.59
CA GLY A 60 33.41 -18.00 0.21
C GLY A 60 33.46 -17.69 1.70
N LEU A 61 34.16 -16.59 2.08
CA LEU A 61 34.25 -16.18 3.48
C LEU A 61 32.91 -15.73 4.06
N MET A 62 32.05 -15.13 3.26
CA MET A 62 30.72 -14.75 3.70
C MET A 62 29.81 -15.98 3.88
N VAL A 63 29.92 -16.97 3.03
CA VAL A 63 29.18 -18.23 3.15
C VAL A 63 29.65 -19.01 4.40
N GLU A 64 30.96 -19.14 4.61
CA GLU A 64 31.51 -19.84 5.78
C GLU A 64 31.17 -19.15 7.11
N SER A 65 31.36 -17.82 7.16
CA SER A 65 31.27 -17.08 8.43
C SER A 65 29.86 -16.70 8.85
N ASN A 66 28.88 -16.80 7.95
CA ASN A 66 27.50 -16.33 8.19
C ASN A 66 26.49 -17.30 7.61
N LYS A 67 26.53 -18.57 8.07
CA LYS A 67 25.55 -19.60 7.70
C LYS A 67 24.08 -19.18 7.88
N ASN A 68 23.83 -18.17 8.72
CA ASN A 68 22.50 -17.63 9.00
C ASN A 68 22.16 -16.37 8.18
N LEU A 69 23.04 -15.88 7.30
CA LEU A 69 22.71 -14.72 6.44
C LEU A 69 21.83 -15.19 5.27
N ASN A 70 20.78 -14.40 5.03
CA ASN A 70 19.97 -14.57 3.84
C ASN A 70 20.83 -14.43 2.57
N PRO A 71 20.75 -15.36 1.61
CA PRO A 71 21.50 -15.34 0.34
C PRO A 71 21.40 -14.00 -0.38
N LYS A 72 20.23 -13.38 -0.37
CA LYS A 72 20.02 -12.07 -0.97
C LYS A 72 20.88 -10.98 -0.35
N THR A 73 21.16 -11.05 0.94
CA THR A 73 22.03 -10.07 1.62
C THR A 73 23.47 -10.21 1.14
N ILE A 74 23.95 -11.45 0.94
CA ILE A 74 25.28 -11.74 0.37
C ILE A 74 25.34 -11.22 -1.06
N TYR A 75 24.38 -11.60 -1.90
CA TYR A 75 24.25 -11.16 -3.27
C TYR A 75 24.23 -9.64 -3.39
N ASN A 76 23.36 -8.94 -2.67
CA ASN A 76 23.28 -7.48 -2.73
C ASN A 76 24.59 -6.81 -2.30
N THR A 77 25.27 -7.35 -1.27
CA THR A 77 26.55 -6.81 -0.82
C THR A 77 27.62 -6.91 -1.90
N LEU A 78 27.70 -8.06 -2.57
CA LEU A 78 28.65 -8.27 -3.66
C LEU A 78 28.30 -7.43 -4.88
N CYS A 79 27.01 -7.32 -5.23
CA CYS A 79 26.56 -6.45 -6.30
C CYS A 79 26.89 -4.97 -6.02
N ASP A 80 26.66 -4.50 -4.80
CA ASP A 80 26.97 -3.11 -4.43
C ASP A 80 28.48 -2.83 -4.57
N VAL A 81 29.34 -3.77 -4.18
CA VAL A 81 30.81 -3.63 -4.34
C VAL A 81 31.21 -3.66 -5.81
N ASN A 82 30.74 -4.66 -6.54
CA ASN A 82 31.14 -4.87 -7.93
C ASN A 82 30.70 -3.74 -8.85
N LEU A 83 29.42 -3.35 -8.72
CA LEU A 83 28.87 -2.27 -9.53
C LEU A 83 29.56 -0.94 -9.20
N GLY A 84 29.76 -0.65 -7.91
CA GLY A 84 30.44 0.56 -7.48
C GLY A 84 31.90 0.62 -7.95
N LEU A 85 32.64 -0.49 -7.86
CA LEU A 85 34.00 -0.55 -8.38
C LEU A 85 34.06 -0.41 -9.90
N LYS A 86 33.17 -1.09 -10.62
CA LYS A 86 33.08 -0.98 -12.09
C LYS A 86 32.90 0.48 -12.51
N GLU A 87 31.88 1.14 -11.94
CA GLU A 87 31.57 2.52 -12.28
C GLU A 87 32.72 3.48 -11.90
N LEU A 88 33.32 3.26 -10.73
CA LEU A 88 34.43 4.09 -10.23
C LEU A 88 35.69 3.92 -11.09
N PHE A 89 36.07 2.67 -11.43
CA PHE A 89 37.24 2.39 -12.27
C PHE A 89 37.07 2.93 -13.68
N GLN A 90 35.84 2.85 -14.24
CA GLN A 90 35.51 3.41 -15.56
C GLN A 90 35.62 4.95 -15.57
N GLU A 91 35.05 5.61 -14.57
CA GLU A 91 35.08 7.07 -14.45
C GLU A 91 36.52 7.60 -14.30
N LEU A 92 37.30 6.96 -13.46
CA LEU A 92 38.70 7.31 -13.20
C LEU A 92 39.67 6.78 -14.25
N LYS A 93 39.19 5.98 -15.23
CA LYS A 93 40.00 5.33 -16.26
C LYS A 93 41.18 4.51 -15.69
N LEU A 94 40.94 3.84 -14.55
CA LEU A 94 41.99 3.04 -13.90
C LEU A 94 42.19 1.74 -14.67
N VAL A 95 43.42 1.36 -14.88
CA VAL A 95 43.81 0.15 -15.61
C VAL A 95 44.28 -0.95 -14.63
N SER A 96 44.81 -0.57 -13.50
CA SER A 96 45.33 -1.50 -12.49
C SER A 96 44.77 -1.22 -11.10
N VAL A 97 44.74 -2.23 -10.26
CA VAL A 97 44.40 -2.09 -8.81
C VAL A 97 45.42 -1.19 -8.11
N ASN A 98 46.66 -1.17 -8.58
CA ASN A 98 47.73 -0.33 -8.02
C ASN A 98 47.49 1.18 -8.24
N ASP A 99 46.72 1.55 -9.27
CA ASP A 99 46.33 2.91 -9.56
C ASP A 99 45.19 3.43 -8.67
N PHE A 100 44.61 2.52 -7.88
CA PHE A 100 43.46 2.84 -7.01
C PHE A 100 43.93 3.29 -5.63
N ASP A 101 44.13 4.59 -5.48
CA ASP A 101 44.26 5.17 -4.15
C ASP A 101 42.91 5.20 -3.44
N VAL A 102 42.75 4.22 -2.57
CA VAL A 102 41.44 3.94 -1.97
C VAL A 102 40.91 5.07 -1.11
N ASP A 103 41.81 5.76 -0.36
CA ASP A 103 41.34 6.78 0.57
C ASP A 103 41.06 8.11 -0.16
N ILE A 104 41.81 8.45 -1.18
CA ILE A 104 41.54 9.63 -2.04
C ILE A 104 40.28 9.37 -2.87
N HIS A 105 40.29 8.32 -3.68
CA HIS A 105 39.19 8.07 -4.63
C HIS A 105 37.85 7.79 -3.94
N LEU A 106 37.84 7.09 -2.80
CA LEU A 106 36.58 6.91 -2.03
C LEU A 106 36.16 8.19 -1.32
N SER A 107 37.09 9.01 -0.87
CA SER A 107 36.80 10.33 -0.28
C SER A 107 36.11 11.24 -1.30
N ASP A 108 36.69 11.39 -2.49
CA ASP A 108 36.15 12.20 -3.58
C ASP A 108 34.82 11.68 -4.08
N TYR A 109 34.66 10.34 -4.17
CA TYR A 109 33.38 9.72 -4.46
C TYR A 109 32.31 10.04 -3.41
N LEU A 110 32.63 9.94 -2.13
CA LEU A 110 31.71 10.24 -1.04
C LEU A 110 31.34 11.74 -1.00
N ARG A 111 32.26 12.64 -1.32
CA ARG A 111 31.97 14.07 -1.45
C ARG A 111 31.12 14.40 -2.68
N GLY A 112 31.11 13.51 -3.68
CA GLY A 112 30.39 13.72 -4.94
C GLY A 112 31.23 14.42 -6.03
N GLU A 113 32.53 14.49 -5.86
CA GLU A 113 33.46 14.97 -6.88
C GLU A 113 33.61 13.96 -8.02
N ILE A 114 33.50 12.66 -7.67
CA ILE A 114 33.45 11.55 -8.62
C ILE A 114 32.02 10.98 -8.63
N LEU A 115 31.46 10.76 -9.83
CA LEU A 115 30.09 10.26 -10.04
C LEU A 115 29.04 11.08 -9.27
N PRO A 116 28.90 12.39 -9.53
CA PRO A 116 28.00 13.29 -8.80
C PRO A 116 26.52 12.90 -8.95
N SER A 117 26.17 12.16 -10.00
CA SER A 117 24.81 11.65 -10.24
C SER A 117 24.39 10.56 -9.25
N HIS A 118 25.34 9.96 -8.51
CA HIS A 118 25.03 8.93 -7.52
C HIS A 118 24.41 9.53 -6.27
N SER A 119 23.24 8.99 -5.90
CA SER A 119 22.57 9.39 -4.65
C SER A 119 23.41 9.00 -3.42
N ASP A 120 23.26 9.75 -2.33
CA ASP A 120 23.87 9.44 -1.04
C ASP A 120 23.58 8.02 -0.56
N SER A 121 22.40 7.49 -0.87
CA SER A 121 22.05 6.10 -0.56
C SER A 121 22.91 5.10 -1.34
N LYS A 122 23.19 5.35 -2.62
CA LYS A 122 24.06 4.51 -3.46
C LYS A 122 25.49 4.57 -2.96
N LYS A 123 26.00 5.77 -2.69
CA LYS A 123 27.35 6.01 -2.13
C LYS A 123 27.53 5.29 -0.79
N SER A 124 26.61 5.45 0.14
CA SER A 124 26.66 4.83 1.45
C SER A 124 26.60 3.30 1.38
N ARG A 125 25.75 2.71 0.51
CA ARG A 125 25.68 1.25 0.33
C ARG A 125 26.98 0.69 -0.20
N PHE A 126 27.50 1.26 -1.28
CA PHE A 126 28.77 0.84 -1.86
C PHE A 126 29.91 0.92 -0.84
N PHE A 127 30.09 2.06 -0.19
CA PHE A 127 31.17 2.25 0.79
C PHE A 127 31.11 1.26 1.95
N ASN A 128 29.92 1.06 2.55
CA ASN A 128 29.75 0.12 3.65
C ASN A 128 29.95 -1.34 3.21
N ALA A 129 29.51 -1.69 2.00
CA ALA A 129 29.73 -3.01 1.43
C ALA A 129 31.23 -3.23 1.18
N TYR A 130 31.91 -2.29 0.53
CA TYR A 130 33.35 -2.30 0.30
C TYR A 130 34.12 -2.51 1.61
N LYS A 131 33.93 -1.63 2.60
CA LYS A 131 34.59 -1.70 3.91
C LYS A 131 34.40 -3.06 4.61
N ARG A 132 33.17 -3.62 4.54
CA ARG A 132 32.85 -4.92 5.14
C ARG A 132 33.54 -6.08 4.42
N VAL A 133 33.49 -6.09 3.10
CA VAL A 133 34.06 -7.14 2.25
C VAL A 133 35.58 -7.13 2.39
N LEU A 134 36.22 -6.00 2.18
CA LEU A 134 37.68 -5.90 2.22
C LEU A 134 38.28 -6.21 3.60
N ARG A 135 37.57 -5.84 4.68
CA ARG A 135 38.00 -6.24 6.03
C ARG A 135 38.09 -7.76 6.18
N LYS A 136 37.12 -8.52 5.63
CA LYS A 136 37.12 -9.99 5.68
C LYS A 136 38.20 -10.59 4.79
N VAL A 137 38.35 -10.08 3.57
CA VAL A 137 39.36 -10.55 2.61
C VAL A 137 40.78 -10.31 3.15
N HIS A 138 41.08 -9.14 3.66
CA HIS A 138 42.39 -8.87 4.26
C HIS A 138 42.71 -9.68 5.51
N LYS A 139 41.69 -9.94 6.35
CA LYS A 139 41.85 -10.84 7.48
C LYS A 139 42.21 -12.26 7.01
N TRP A 140 41.50 -12.79 6.01
CA TRP A 140 41.81 -14.08 5.41
C TRP A 140 43.22 -14.08 4.80
N TYR A 141 43.55 -13.11 3.97
CA TYR A 141 44.84 -12.94 3.35
C TYR A 141 46.00 -13.01 4.37
N SER A 142 45.92 -12.28 5.47
CA SER A 142 46.94 -12.20 6.48
C SER A 142 47.01 -13.41 7.41
N THR A 143 45.92 -14.14 7.64
CA THR A 143 45.85 -15.20 8.66
C THR A 143 45.83 -16.59 8.09
N LYS A 144 45.44 -16.80 6.83
CA LYS A 144 45.21 -18.12 6.23
C LYS A 144 46.18 -18.44 5.11
N LEU A 145 46.83 -17.44 4.51
CA LEU A 145 47.78 -17.63 3.42
C LEU A 145 49.22 -17.69 3.93
N THR A 146 50.05 -18.53 3.31
CA THR A 146 51.49 -18.55 3.48
C THR A 146 52.10 -17.28 2.84
N LYS A 147 53.33 -16.95 3.18
CA LYS A 147 54.04 -15.78 2.59
C LYS A 147 54.11 -15.88 1.07
N GLU A 148 54.44 -17.07 0.54
CA GLU A 148 54.51 -17.33 -0.90
C GLU A 148 53.13 -17.09 -1.58
N GLN A 149 52.06 -17.55 -0.96
CA GLN A 149 50.70 -17.33 -1.45
C GLN A 149 50.35 -15.84 -1.36
N GLN A 150 50.75 -15.13 -0.31
CA GLN A 150 50.51 -13.70 -0.16
C GLN A 150 51.21 -12.91 -1.28
N GLU A 151 52.44 -13.26 -1.64
CA GLU A 151 53.16 -12.60 -2.74
C GLU A 151 52.45 -12.76 -4.08
N VAL A 152 51.87 -13.92 -4.35
CA VAL A 152 51.13 -14.20 -5.59
C VAL A 152 49.82 -13.40 -5.64
N PHE A 153 49.14 -13.24 -4.51
CA PHE A 153 47.86 -12.52 -4.48
C PHE A 153 47.98 -10.99 -4.28
N ALA A 154 49.10 -10.51 -3.81
CA ALA A 154 49.32 -9.08 -3.55
C ALA A 154 48.90 -8.17 -4.73
N PRO A 155 49.24 -8.49 -6.00
CA PRO A 155 48.88 -7.63 -7.14
C PRO A 155 47.37 -7.52 -7.40
N PHE A 156 46.58 -8.44 -6.86
CA PHE A 156 45.11 -8.53 -7.09
C PHE A 156 44.30 -8.11 -5.87
N LEU A 157 44.97 -7.80 -4.75
CA LEU A 157 44.29 -7.49 -3.51
C LEU A 157 43.93 -6.00 -3.47
N LEU A 158 42.62 -5.71 -3.53
CA LEU A 158 42.12 -4.37 -3.33
C LEU A 158 42.50 -3.81 -1.95
N PRO A 159 42.93 -2.55 -1.86
CA PRO A 159 43.34 -1.94 -0.59
C PRO A 159 42.18 -1.79 0.39
N ARG A 160 42.49 -1.86 1.69
CA ARG A 160 41.52 -1.53 2.75
C ARG A 160 41.43 -0.04 2.89
N THR A 161 40.23 0.47 3.17
CA THR A 161 40.03 1.85 3.59
C THR A 161 39.88 1.97 5.11
N TYR A 162 40.46 2.99 5.67
CA TYR A 162 40.29 3.39 7.07
C TYR A 162 39.33 4.58 7.24
N LEU A 163 38.84 5.15 6.14
CA LEU A 163 37.85 6.22 6.17
C LEU A 163 36.64 5.87 7.00
N ASP A 164 36.08 6.84 7.71
CA ASP A 164 34.83 6.67 8.41
C ASP A 164 33.70 7.37 7.63
N SER A 165 32.64 6.63 7.35
CA SER A 165 31.44 7.17 6.68
C SER A 165 30.77 8.31 7.45
N ARG A 166 31.05 8.43 8.75
CA ARG A 166 30.57 9.54 9.59
C ARG A 166 31.18 10.88 9.22
N ASP A 167 32.42 10.87 8.79
CA ASP A 167 33.16 12.10 8.41
C ASP A 167 32.57 12.77 7.15
N PHE A 168 31.90 12.00 6.33
CA PHE A 168 31.26 12.47 5.10
C PHE A 168 29.75 12.71 5.24
N ASN A 169 29.12 12.42 6.39
CA ASN A 169 27.69 12.54 6.67
C ASN A 169 26.74 11.84 5.66
N VAL A 170 27.26 11.12 4.68
CA VAL A 170 26.50 10.50 3.58
C VAL A 170 25.43 9.54 4.11
N ARG A 171 25.79 8.71 5.09
CA ARG A 171 24.82 7.78 5.70
C ARG A 171 23.71 8.52 6.43
N LYS A 172 24.06 9.57 7.19
CA LYS A 172 23.10 10.38 7.95
C LYS A 172 22.18 11.15 7.01
N SER A 173 22.75 11.74 5.95
CA SER A 173 22.00 12.43 4.89
C SER A 173 21.06 11.48 4.17
N ALA A 174 21.54 10.32 3.70
CA ALA A 174 20.72 9.31 3.04
C ALA A 174 19.57 8.80 3.93
N MET A 175 19.83 8.56 5.21
CA MET A 175 18.79 8.15 6.16
C MET A 175 17.76 9.25 6.41
N LYS A 176 18.23 10.51 6.55
CA LYS A 176 17.34 11.67 6.73
C LYS A 176 16.45 11.88 5.51
N ALA A 177 17.03 11.84 4.29
CA ALA A 177 16.27 11.98 3.04
C ALA A 177 15.24 10.86 2.86
N ALA A 178 15.63 9.59 3.11
CA ALA A 178 14.69 8.45 3.04
C ALA A 178 13.57 8.56 4.08
N LYS A 179 13.89 9.03 5.30
CA LYS A 179 12.91 9.24 6.37
C LYS A 179 11.95 10.38 6.00
N SER A 180 12.48 11.51 5.50
CA SER A 180 11.68 12.66 5.07
C SER A 180 10.75 12.29 3.92
N LYS A 181 11.26 11.65 2.86
CA LYS A 181 10.44 11.16 1.74
C LYS A 181 9.32 10.24 2.21
N ARG A 182 9.64 9.29 3.07
CA ARG A 182 8.66 8.33 3.60
C ARG A 182 7.59 9.04 4.44
N LYS A 183 8.01 9.98 5.29
CA LYS A 183 7.08 10.78 6.10
C LYS A 183 6.14 11.57 5.19
N SER A 184 6.67 12.30 4.21
CA SER A 184 5.87 13.08 3.27
C SER A 184 4.86 12.23 2.48
N GLU A 185 5.27 11.03 2.01
CA GLU A 185 4.36 10.09 1.33
C GLU A 185 3.30 9.52 2.28
N THR A 186 3.63 9.27 3.56
CA THR A 186 2.67 8.78 4.56
C THR A 186 1.68 9.88 4.95
N ASP A 187 2.16 11.09 5.17
CA ASP A 187 1.33 12.25 5.52
C ASP A 187 0.28 12.54 4.43
N ALA A 188 0.66 12.34 3.15
CA ALA A 188 -0.24 12.53 2.02
C ALA A 188 -1.45 11.59 2.02
N ILE A 189 -1.31 10.38 2.61
CA ILE A 189 -2.39 9.39 2.65
C ILE A 189 -3.05 9.26 4.04
N ALA A 190 -2.42 9.78 5.09
CA ALA A 190 -2.86 9.53 6.46
C ALA A 190 -4.29 10.01 6.75
N LYS A 191 -4.67 11.19 6.24
CA LYS A 191 -6.02 11.75 6.40
C LYS A 191 -7.09 10.97 5.64
N GLU A 192 -6.71 10.37 4.52
CA GLU A 192 -7.62 9.66 3.61
C GLU A 192 -7.54 8.14 3.75
N PHE A 193 -6.80 7.64 4.76
CA PHE A 193 -6.44 6.22 4.86
C PHE A 193 -7.66 5.29 4.89
N ILE A 194 -8.70 5.65 5.66
CA ILE A 194 -9.95 4.88 5.73
C ILE A 194 -10.67 4.92 4.38
N LYS A 195 -10.68 6.08 3.71
CA LYS A 195 -11.32 6.24 2.40
C LYS A 195 -10.66 5.36 1.32
N ILE A 196 -9.34 5.13 1.39
CA ILE A 196 -8.64 4.23 0.46
C ILE A 196 -9.23 2.82 0.55
N ARG A 197 -9.49 2.33 1.76
CA ARG A 197 -10.12 1.01 1.99
C ARG A 197 -11.55 0.98 1.47
N ALA A 198 -12.34 1.97 1.85
CA ALA A 198 -13.75 2.10 1.43
C ALA A 198 -13.88 2.18 -0.10
N GLU A 199 -13.00 2.95 -0.75
CA GLU A 199 -12.96 3.08 -2.21
C GLU A 199 -12.68 1.75 -2.89
N GLY A 200 -11.74 0.95 -2.36
CA GLY A 200 -11.48 -0.39 -2.88
C GLY A 200 -12.70 -1.31 -2.82
N GLY A 201 -13.46 -1.28 -1.73
CA GLY A 201 -14.72 -2.02 -1.58
C GLY A 201 -15.80 -1.53 -2.53
N PHE A 202 -15.97 -0.22 -2.64
CA PHE A 202 -16.91 0.41 -3.57
C PHE A 202 -16.65 0.01 -5.03
N ARG A 203 -15.40 0.09 -5.49
CA ARG A 203 -14.99 -0.30 -6.83
C ARG A 203 -15.20 -1.78 -7.12
N LEU A 204 -14.93 -2.63 -6.14
CA LEU A 204 -15.24 -4.06 -6.26
C LEU A 204 -16.75 -4.27 -6.42
N ASN A 205 -17.59 -3.55 -5.67
CA ASN A 205 -19.03 -3.66 -5.77
C ASN A 205 -19.55 -3.23 -7.15
N GLN A 206 -19.00 -2.19 -7.76
CA GLN A 206 -19.31 -1.82 -9.14
C GLN A 206 -19.00 -2.96 -10.11
N VAL A 207 -17.84 -3.59 -9.99
CA VAL A 207 -17.48 -4.72 -10.86
C VAL A 207 -18.31 -5.97 -10.57
N ARG A 208 -18.74 -6.19 -9.33
CA ARG A 208 -19.70 -7.28 -8.97
C ARG A 208 -21.06 -7.07 -9.64
N ARG A 209 -21.61 -5.85 -9.61
CA ARG A 209 -22.88 -5.53 -10.28
C ARG A 209 -22.77 -5.71 -11.80
N LEU A 210 -21.68 -5.22 -12.41
CA LEU A 210 -21.41 -5.46 -13.84
C LEU A 210 -21.39 -6.97 -14.14
N ARG A 211 -20.66 -7.76 -13.34
CA ARG A 211 -20.57 -9.21 -13.52
C ARG A 211 -21.91 -9.90 -13.33
N GLN A 212 -22.65 -9.53 -12.30
CA GLN A 212 -23.99 -10.10 -12.06
C GLN A 212 -24.88 -9.86 -13.28
N LYS A 213 -24.94 -8.62 -13.76
CA LYS A 213 -25.73 -8.27 -14.94
C LYS A 213 -25.29 -8.99 -16.20
N TYR A 214 -23.99 -9.07 -16.41
CA TYR A 214 -23.39 -9.84 -17.49
C TYR A 214 -23.84 -11.32 -17.45
N LEU A 215 -23.76 -11.99 -16.31
CA LEU A 215 -24.17 -13.39 -16.16
C LEU A 215 -25.69 -13.59 -16.38
N GLU A 216 -26.51 -12.66 -15.88
CA GLU A 216 -27.96 -12.66 -16.13
C GLU A 216 -28.26 -12.57 -17.64
N VAL A 217 -27.59 -11.67 -18.34
CA VAL A 217 -27.79 -11.47 -19.78
C VAL A 217 -27.24 -12.64 -20.58
N VAL A 218 -26.08 -13.18 -20.25
CA VAL A 218 -25.55 -14.40 -20.89
C VAL A 218 -26.56 -15.54 -20.76
N LYS A 219 -27.07 -15.77 -19.57
CA LYS A 219 -28.10 -16.80 -19.33
C LYS A 219 -29.38 -16.53 -20.14
N LEU A 220 -29.85 -15.29 -20.13
CA LEU A 220 -31.02 -14.88 -20.91
C LEU A 220 -30.87 -15.16 -22.41
N VAL A 221 -29.69 -14.85 -22.97
CA VAL A 221 -29.39 -15.10 -24.40
C VAL A 221 -29.31 -16.58 -24.70
N GLN A 222 -28.70 -17.38 -23.80
CA GLN A 222 -28.63 -18.83 -23.96
C GLN A 222 -29.98 -19.50 -23.85
N ASP A 223 -30.78 -19.16 -22.84
CA ASP A 223 -32.10 -19.81 -22.57
C ASP A 223 -33.12 -19.49 -23.66
N ASN A 224 -33.08 -18.29 -24.26
CA ASN A 224 -34.09 -17.84 -25.23
C ASN A 224 -33.58 -17.84 -26.68
N GLY A 225 -32.33 -18.17 -26.92
CA GLY A 225 -31.73 -18.20 -28.27
C GLY A 225 -31.68 -16.83 -28.97
N TYR A 226 -31.53 -15.75 -28.22
CA TYR A 226 -31.42 -14.40 -28.81
C TYR A 226 -30.20 -14.26 -29.71
N THR A 227 -30.38 -13.46 -30.76
CA THR A 227 -29.26 -13.18 -31.70
C THR A 227 -28.29 -12.19 -31.11
N LEU A 228 -26.99 -12.41 -31.34
CA LEU A 228 -25.94 -11.46 -31.01
C LEU A 228 -25.65 -10.51 -32.18
N PRO A 229 -25.31 -9.23 -31.93
CA PRO A 229 -25.13 -8.62 -30.60
C PRO A 229 -26.44 -8.43 -29.86
N PHE A 230 -26.40 -8.56 -28.53
CA PHE A 230 -27.53 -8.29 -27.65
C PHE A 230 -27.26 -7.04 -26.82
N GLU A 231 -28.08 -6.01 -27.01
CA GLU A 231 -27.94 -4.77 -26.24
C GLU A 231 -28.66 -4.87 -24.90
N PHE A 232 -28.00 -4.35 -23.87
CA PHE A 232 -28.56 -4.29 -22.52
C PHE A 232 -28.01 -3.07 -21.77
N SER A 233 -28.75 -2.69 -20.75
CA SER A 233 -28.35 -1.60 -19.87
C SER A 233 -28.74 -1.91 -18.41
N TYR A 234 -28.12 -1.23 -17.48
CA TYR A 234 -28.55 -1.22 -16.10
C TYR A 234 -28.15 0.08 -15.43
N THR A 235 -28.86 0.41 -14.36
CA THR A 235 -28.57 1.62 -13.58
C THR A 235 -27.60 1.27 -12.47
N GLU A 236 -26.51 2.01 -12.41
CA GLU A 236 -25.57 1.99 -11.30
C GLU A 236 -26.11 2.90 -10.21
N ASN A 237 -26.36 2.33 -9.02
CA ASN A 237 -26.79 3.08 -7.86
C ASN A 237 -25.59 3.40 -6.99
N GLU A 238 -25.38 4.68 -6.72
CA GLU A 238 -24.33 5.10 -5.84
C GLU A 238 -24.68 4.89 -4.38
N GLU A 239 -23.91 4.07 -3.71
CA GLU A 239 -24.07 3.81 -2.28
C GLU A 239 -23.67 5.03 -1.41
N ARG A 240 -22.98 6.02 -1.99
CA ARG A 240 -22.51 7.20 -1.27
C ARG A 240 -23.53 8.32 -1.11
N GLY A 241 -24.67 8.26 -1.77
CA GLY A 241 -25.73 9.25 -1.65
C GLY A 241 -25.43 10.65 -2.21
N ASP A 242 -24.21 10.90 -2.66
CA ASP A 242 -23.72 12.17 -3.22
C ASP A 242 -23.48 12.11 -4.73
N ARG A 243 -23.71 10.95 -5.35
CA ARG A 243 -23.60 10.74 -6.79
C ARG A 243 -24.96 10.46 -7.41
N SER A 244 -25.12 10.99 -8.61
CA SER A 244 -26.27 10.73 -9.44
C SER A 244 -26.33 9.27 -9.88
N LYS A 245 -27.55 8.79 -10.16
CA LYS A 245 -27.71 7.49 -10.81
C LYS A 245 -27.19 7.56 -12.24
N GLU A 246 -26.49 6.53 -12.65
CA GLU A 246 -25.93 6.44 -13.99
C GLU A 246 -26.49 5.23 -14.73
N LEU A 247 -26.89 5.42 -15.98
CA LEU A 247 -27.32 4.37 -16.88
C LEU A 247 -26.14 3.91 -17.73
N PHE A 248 -25.72 2.68 -17.58
CA PHE A 248 -24.65 2.07 -18.34
C PHE A 248 -25.20 1.19 -19.45
N SER A 249 -24.74 1.41 -20.67
CA SER A 249 -25.22 0.71 -21.89
C SER A 249 -24.12 -0.16 -22.49
N PHE A 250 -24.48 -1.37 -22.88
CA PHE A 250 -23.58 -2.40 -23.36
C PHE A 250 -24.15 -3.20 -24.53
N ARG A 251 -23.25 -3.86 -25.28
CA ARG A 251 -23.57 -4.98 -26.18
C ARG A 251 -22.87 -6.24 -25.71
N LEU A 252 -23.60 -7.35 -25.68
CA LEU A 252 -23.03 -8.68 -25.50
C LEU A 252 -22.63 -9.26 -26.86
N TRP A 253 -21.43 -9.79 -26.90
CA TRP A 253 -20.84 -10.42 -28.08
C TRP A 253 -20.31 -11.82 -27.76
N ASP A 254 -20.27 -12.67 -28.80
CA ASP A 254 -19.31 -13.75 -28.91
C ASP A 254 -18.37 -13.49 -30.11
N LYS A 255 -17.28 -14.23 -30.20
CA LYS A 255 -16.31 -14.05 -31.28
C LYS A 255 -16.90 -14.21 -32.69
N PRO A 256 -17.72 -15.24 -32.98
CA PRO A 256 -18.35 -15.37 -34.28
C PRO A 256 -19.25 -14.21 -34.66
N SER A 257 -20.12 -13.76 -33.77
CA SER A 257 -21.04 -12.64 -34.04
C SER A 257 -20.30 -11.34 -34.28
N PHE A 258 -19.26 -11.06 -33.48
CA PHE A 258 -18.43 -9.87 -33.69
C PHE A 258 -17.71 -9.87 -35.06
N VAL A 259 -17.09 -11.00 -35.45
CA VAL A 259 -16.42 -11.13 -36.75
C VAL A 259 -17.40 -10.98 -37.90
N LEU A 260 -18.60 -11.53 -37.78
CA LEU A 260 -19.62 -11.45 -38.85
C LEU A 260 -20.20 -10.03 -38.96
N HIS A 261 -20.39 -9.35 -37.81
CA HIS A 261 -20.89 -7.98 -37.79
C HIS A 261 -19.87 -7.01 -38.44
N HIS A 262 -18.60 -7.20 -38.15
CA HIS A 262 -17.50 -6.38 -38.68
C HIS A 262 -16.75 -7.05 -39.85
N SER A 263 -17.47 -7.77 -40.70
CA SER A 263 -16.90 -8.62 -41.76
C SER A 263 -15.91 -7.89 -42.67
N ASP A 264 -16.14 -6.61 -42.95
CA ASP A 264 -15.27 -5.79 -43.80
C ASP A 264 -13.84 -5.64 -43.26
N ASN A 265 -13.65 -5.88 -42.01
CA ASN A 265 -12.37 -5.75 -41.30
C ASN A 265 -11.58 -7.08 -41.19
N TYR A 266 -12.17 -8.19 -41.63
CA TYR A 266 -11.60 -9.51 -41.45
C TYR A 266 -11.34 -10.22 -42.80
N THR A 267 -10.39 -11.14 -42.77
CA THR A 267 -10.10 -11.99 -43.95
C THR A 267 -11.22 -12.99 -44.22
N SER A 268 -11.40 -13.35 -45.50
CA SER A 268 -12.39 -14.36 -45.92
C SER A 268 -12.24 -15.69 -45.14
N ALA A 269 -11.01 -16.10 -44.83
CA ALA A 269 -10.76 -17.30 -44.03
C ALA A 269 -11.29 -17.16 -42.56
N THR A 270 -11.13 -15.98 -41.97
CA THR A 270 -11.65 -15.69 -40.62
C THR A 270 -13.17 -15.67 -40.59
N ILE A 271 -13.78 -15.07 -41.61
CA ILE A 271 -15.25 -15.01 -41.77
C ILE A 271 -15.82 -16.40 -41.98
N ASN A 272 -15.21 -17.23 -42.86
CA ASN A 272 -15.68 -18.60 -43.09
C ASN A 272 -15.56 -19.47 -41.83
N ASN A 273 -14.50 -19.29 -41.04
CA ASN A 273 -14.34 -19.97 -39.74
C ASN A 273 -15.42 -19.51 -38.76
N ALA A 274 -15.75 -18.23 -38.70
CA ALA A 274 -16.83 -17.71 -37.84
C ALA A 274 -18.19 -18.28 -38.26
N LYS A 275 -18.50 -18.34 -39.57
CA LYS A 275 -19.73 -18.99 -40.08
C LYS A 275 -19.80 -20.46 -39.70
N SER A 276 -18.70 -21.20 -39.88
CA SER A 276 -18.63 -22.63 -39.53
C SER A 276 -18.83 -22.87 -38.04
N ARG A 277 -18.20 -22.06 -37.18
CA ARG A 277 -18.36 -22.17 -35.73
C ARG A 277 -19.77 -21.84 -35.27
N ARG A 278 -20.45 -20.88 -35.88
CA ARG A 278 -21.85 -20.56 -35.58
C ARG A 278 -22.78 -21.70 -35.93
N ALA A 279 -22.45 -22.51 -36.91
CA ALA A 279 -23.22 -23.68 -37.36
C ALA A 279 -22.95 -24.93 -36.47
N THR A 280 -21.82 -25.02 -35.81
CA THR A 280 -21.38 -26.16 -34.94
C THR A 280 -21.44 -25.85 -33.46
N TYR A 281 -22.28 -24.96 -33.04
CA TYR A 281 -22.37 -24.41 -31.71
C TYR A 281 -22.62 -25.48 -30.63
N SER A 282 -21.73 -25.63 -29.68
CA SER A 282 -21.98 -26.27 -28.41
C SER A 282 -21.87 -25.22 -27.31
N GLU A 283 -22.87 -25.16 -26.43
CA GLU A 283 -23.01 -24.16 -25.36
C GLU A 283 -21.83 -24.09 -24.40
N GLU A 284 -21.02 -25.17 -24.32
CA GLU A 284 -19.89 -25.29 -23.39
C GLU A 284 -18.64 -24.48 -23.78
N ASN A 285 -18.52 -23.94 -25.01
CA ASN A 285 -17.29 -23.34 -25.55
C ASN A 285 -17.41 -21.87 -25.94
N ASN A 286 -18.49 -21.19 -25.62
CA ASN A 286 -18.63 -19.77 -25.95
C ASN A 286 -18.05 -18.86 -24.89
N GLU A 287 -16.97 -18.19 -25.24
CA GLU A 287 -16.46 -17.06 -24.49
C GLU A 287 -17.22 -15.79 -24.91
N TYR A 288 -18.16 -15.37 -24.08
CA TYR A 288 -18.83 -14.08 -24.23
C TYR A 288 -17.94 -12.96 -23.72
N PHE A 289 -18.08 -11.79 -24.33
CA PHE A 289 -17.47 -10.54 -23.88
C PHE A 289 -18.44 -9.39 -24.12
N VAL A 290 -18.21 -8.27 -23.47
CA VAL A 290 -19.09 -7.10 -23.60
C VAL A 290 -18.35 -5.94 -24.25
N GLU A 291 -19.10 -5.10 -24.91
CA GLU A 291 -18.72 -3.80 -25.40
C GLU A 291 -19.44 -2.75 -24.57
N PHE A 292 -18.70 -1.92 -23.84
CA PHE A 292 -19.25 -0.76 -23.16
C PHE A 292 -19.44 0.36 -24.18
N LEU A 293 -20.66 0.87 -24.29
CA LEU A 293 -21.02 1.90 -25.25
C LEU A 293 -20.94 3.29 -24.66
N LYS A 294 -21.68 3.53 -23.55
CA LYS A 294 -21.74 4.82 -22.87
C LYS A 294 -22.25 4.69 -21.44
N ALA A 295 -22.03 5.74 -20.66
CA ALA A 295 -22.68 5.99 -19.40
C ALA A 295 -23.36 7.36 -19.42
N GLU A 296 -24.55 7.47 -18.84
CA GLU A 296 -25.34 8.69 -18.81
C GLU A 296 -25.89 8.91 -17.39
N VAL A 297 -25.79 10.15 -16.90
CA VAL A 297 -26.46 10.56 -15.64
C VAL A 297 -27.96 10.59 -15.88
N LEU A 298 -28.71 10.00 -14.95
CA LEU A 298 -30.16 10.07 -14.94
C LEU A 298 -30.63 11.23 -14.08
N ASP A 299 -31.62 11.96 -14.56
CA ASP A 299 -32.33 12.97 -13.78
C ASP A 299 -33.09 12.27 -12.64
N ASP A 300 -32.97 12.80 -11.43
CA ASP A 300 -33.56 12.19 -10.23
C ASP A 300 -35.09 12.19 -10.23
N GLU A 301 -35.73 13.18 -10.92
CA GLU A 301 -37.19 13.31 -10.95
C GLU A 301 -37.82 12.54 -12.11
N THR A 302 -37.22 12.62 -13.30
CA THR A 302 -37.76 12.05 -14.53
C THR A 302 -37.22 10.65 -14.83
N GLY A 303 -36.01 10.32 -14.33
CA GLY A 303 -35.28 9.10 -14.66
C GLY A 303 -34.74 9.08 -16.10
N GLU A 304 -34.76 10.22 -16.81
CA GLU A 304 -34.27 10.34 -18.19
C GLU A 304 -32.78 10.71 -18.20
N PRO A 305 -32.04 10.26 -19.24
CA PRO A 305 -30.64 10.67 -19.39
C PRO A 305 -30.48 12.16 -19.68
N VAL A 306 -29.58 12.82 -18.93
CA VAL A 306 -29.32 14.27 -19.03
C VAL A 306 -27.92 14.61 -19.49
N GLU A 307 -26.91 13.79 -19.17
CA GLU A 307 -25.51 14.05 -19.48
C GLU A 307 -24.72 12.74 -19.62
N GLU A 308 -23.73 12.71 -20.51
CA GLU A 308 -22.77 11.60 -20.60
C GLU A 308 -21.68 11.71 -19.54
N THR A 309 -21.25 10.59 -18.99
CA THR A 309 -20.20 10.49 -17.97
C THR A 309 -19.03 9.61 -18.44
N GLU A 310 -17.93 9.67 -17.70
CA GLU A 310 -16.75 8.83 -17.97
C GLU A 310 -16.97 7.33 -17.73
N GLY A 311 -18.04 6.95 -17.04
CA GLY A 311 -18.36 5.56 -16.70
C GLY A 311 -17.44 4.94 -15.66
N PHE A 312 -16.99 3.69 -15.88
CA PHE A 312 -16.16 2.99 -14.90
C PHE A 312 -14.74 3.55 -14.81
N TRP A 313 -14.22 3.64 -13.61
CA TRP A 313 -12.86 4.07 -13.28
C TRP A 313 -11.74 3.28 -14.01
N PHE A 314 -12.02 2.07 -14.50
CA PHE A 314 -11.03 1.23 -15.20
C PHE A 314 -11.06 1.35 -16.73
N LEU A 315 -12.06 2.01 -17.31
CA LEU A 315 -12.18 2.14 -18.76
C LEU A 315 -10.93 2.72 -19.44
N PRO A 316 -10.27 3.75 -18.91
CA PRO A 316 -9.04 4.28 -19.51
C PRO A 316 -7.91 3.26 -19.60
N ILE A 317 -7.88 2.25 -18.72
CA ILE A 317 -6.88 1.16 -18.78
C ILE A 317 -7.07 0.33 -20.05
N LEU A 318 -8.32 0.08 -20.44
CA LEU A 318 -8.69 -0.72 -21.61
C LEU A 318 -8.58 0.12 -22.89
N GLU A 319 -9.17 1.29 -22.91
CA GLU A 319 -9.19 2.24 -24.02
C GLU A 319 -7.77 2.56 -24.51
N HIS A 320 -6.90 2.94 -23.59
CA HIS A 320 -5.51 3.28 -23.91
C HIS A 320 -4.57 2.07 -23.94
N GLN A 321 -5.11 0.85 -23.83
CA GLN A 321 -4.34 -0.40 -23.83
C GLN A 321 -3.12 -0.35 -22.91
N LEU A 322 -3.34 0.03 -21.66
CA LEU A 322 -2.28 0.19 -20.66
C LEU A 322 -1.77 -1.12 -20.06
N ILE A 323 -2.27 -2.26 -20.54
CA ILE A 323 -1.94 -3.61 -20.10
C ILE A 323 -0.82 -4.20 -20.96
N GLY A 324 0.05 -5.02 -20.37
CA GLY A 324 1.01 -5.87 -21.09
C GLY A 324 2.48 -5.47 -20.98
N PHE A 325 3.31 -6.02 -21.87
CA PHE A 325 4.77 -5.90 -21.86
C PHE A 325 5.23 -4.88 -22.91
N TRP A 326 5.13 -3.60 -22.60
CA TRP A 326 5.39 -2.52 -23.56
C TRP A 326 6.79 -2.55 -24.18
N HIS A 327 7.81 -2.79 -23.37
CA HIS A 327 9.22 -2.82 -23.81
C HIS A 327 9.55 -3.95 -24.79
N GLN A 328 8.63 -4.90 -25.02
CA GLN A 328 8.81 -5.97 -25.99
C GLN A 328 8.18 -5.66 -27.36
N TYR A 329 7.20 -4.75 -27.40
CA TYR A 329 6.33 -4.57 -28.56
C TYR A 329 6.12 -3.12 -28.99
N LEU A 330 6.48 -2.14 -28.16
CA LEU A 330 6.22 -0.72 -28.42
C LEU A 330 7.52 0.06 -28.64
N SER A 331 7.43 1.11 -29.48
CA SER A 331 8.50 2.09 -29.62
C SER A 331 8.63 2.98 -28.37
N ALA A 332 9.76 3.67 -28.24
CA ALA A 332 9.98 4.61 -27.14
C ALA A 332 8.93 5.75 -27.13
N GLU A 333 8.48 6.20 -28.29
CA GLU A 333 7.45 7.25 -28.43
C GLU A 333 6.10 6.76 -27.91
N GLN A 334 5.66 5.56 -28.35
CA GLN A 334 4.42 4.95 -27.87
C GLN A 334 4.44 4.70 -26.36
N ILE A 335 5.58 4.29 -25.82
CA ILE A 335 5.75 4.12 -24.36
C ILE A 335 5.60 5.47 -23.65
N ASN A 336 6.24 6.54 -24.18
CA ASN A 336 6.14 7.88 -23.59
C ASN A 336 4.72 8.44 -23.61
N GLU A 337 3.94 8.17 -24.67
CA GLU A 337 2.53 8.55 -24.74
C GLU A 337 1.72 7.86 -23.65
N LYS A 338 1.89 6.54 -23.47
CA LYS A 338 1.21 5.78 -22.40
C LYS A 338 1.61 6.26 -21.02
N LEU A 339 2.88 6.62 -20.81
CA LEU A 339 3.35 7.18 -19.53
C LEU A 339 2.74 8.56 -19.26
N LYS A 340 2.54 9.40 -20.28
CA LYS A 340 1.83 10.68 -20.13
C LYS A 340 0.38 10.47 -19.68
N ILE A 341 -0.33 9.53 -20.30
CA ILE A 341 -1.70 9.17 -19.90
C ILE A 341 -1.71 8.69 -18.46
N LEU A 342 -0.86 7.74 -18.11
CA LEU A 342 -0.78 7.20 -16.74
C LEU A 342 -0.49 8.29 -15.70
N LYS A 343 0.28 9.31 -16.06
CA LYS A 343 0.59 10.43 -15.17
C LYS A 343 -0.64 11.27 -14.84
N VAL A 344 -1.56 11.43 -15.79
CA VAL A 344 -2.86 12.10 -15.55
C VAL A 344 -3.65 11.35 -14.48
N TYR A 345 -3.60 10.01 -14.49
CA TYR A 345 -4.26 9.15 -13.49
C TYR A 345 -3.41 8.90 -12.23
N GLY A 346 -2.46 9.76 -11.90
CA GLY A 346 -1.69 9.70 -10.66
C GLY A 346 -0.56 8.69 -10.63
N TYR A 347 -0.21 8.08 -11.77
CA TYR A 347 0.93 7.17 -11.82
C TYR A 347 2.25 7.94 -11.79
N ARG A 348 3.08 7.63 -10.80
CA ARG A 348 4.42 8.18 -10.69
C ARG A 348 5.43 7.28 -11.39
N GLU A 349 6.24 7.84 -12.26
CA GLU A 349 7.38 7.16 -12.84
C GLU A 349 8.37 6.68 -11.76
N SER A 350 9.06 5.59 -12.07
CA SER A 350 10.13 5.10 -11.21
C SER A 350 11.34 6.05 -11.28
N ASP A 351 11.98 6.29 -10.15
CA ASP A 351 13.27 7.01 -10.09
C ASP A 351 14.41 6.20 -10.78
N SER A 352 14.12 5.04 -11.35
CA SER A 352 15.06 4.19 -12.09
C SER A 352 14.84 4.33 -13.60
N GLU A 353 15.91 4.21 -14.40
CA GLU A 353 15.87 4.21 -15.85
C GLU A 353 15.02 3.07 -16.47
N LYS A 354 14.56 2.12 -15.64
CA LYS A 354 13.72 1.01 -16.08
C LYS A 354 12.26 1.41 -16.11
N ILE A 355 11.66 1.29 -17.27
CA ILE A 355 10.22 1.48 -17.46
C ILE A 355 9.48 0.42 -16.63
N ASN A 356 8.69 0.90 -15.68
CA ASN A 356 7.87 0.04 -14.83
C ASN A 356 6.41 0.16 -15.26
N VAL A 357 5.94 -0.83 -16.01
CA VAL A 357 4.55 -0.90 -16.45
C VAL A 357 3.65 -1.29 -15.29
N PRO A 358 2.64 -0.47 -14.93
CA PRO A 358 1.84 -0.72 -13.72
C PRO A 358 0.98 -1.99 -13.81
N PHE A 359 0.54 -2.37 -15.01
CA PHE A 359 -0.34 -3.52 -15.25
C PHE A 359 0.37 -4.70 -15.89
N GLU A 360 1.69 -4.76 -15.80
CA GLU A 360 2.47 -5.95 -16.17
C GLU A 360 2.38 -7.01 -15.08
N SER A 361 2.01 -8.22 -15.43
CA SER A 361 1.95 -9.36 -14.53
C SER A 361 2.73 -10.56 -15.04
N ASN A 362 3.32 -11.33 -14.12
CA ASN A 362 3.92 -12.62 -14.42
C ASN A 362 2.89 -13.77 -14.55
N HIS A 363 1.62 -13.48 -14.28
CA HIS A 363 0.49 -14.38 -14.46
C HIS A 363 -0.22 -14.10 -15.78
N LYS A 364 -0.31 -15.11 -16.62
CA LYS A 364 -1.18 -15.05 -17.79
C LYS A 364 -2.64 -14.97 -17.28
N GLY A 365 -3.43 -14.09 -17.86
CA GLY A 365 -4.85 -13.96 -17.53
C GLY A 365 -5.21 -12.93 -16.47
N ILE A 366 -4.29 -12.52 -15.57
CA ILE A 366 -4.55 -11.39 -14.69
C ILE A 366 -4.60 -10.11 -15.52
N LEU A 367 -5.75 -9.49 -15.57
CA LEU A 367 -6.08 -8.28 -16.33
C LEU A 367 -5.95 -8.42 -17.86
N ALA A 368 -5.41 -9.53 -18.39
CA ALA A 368 -5.26 -9.72 -19.82
C ALA A 368 -6.61 -10.03 -20.47
N GLN A 369 -7.09 -9.13 -21.33
CA GLN A 369 -8.42 -9.21 -21.97
C GLN A 369 -8.52 -10.30 -23.06
N GLY A 370 -7.44 -10.99 -23.35
CA GLY A 370 -7.36 -11.97 -24.44
C GLY A 370 -6.94 -11.34 -25.77
N LYS A 371 -6.26 -12.15 -26.60
CA LYS A 371 -5.69 -11.69 -27.88
C LYS A 371 -6.78 -11.17 -28.82
N PHE A 372 -7.93 -11.85 -28.87
CA PHE A 372 -9.01 -11.48 -29.77
C PHE A 372 -9.59 -10.11 -29.41
N ILE A 373 -10.00 -9.91 -28.15
CA ILE A 373 -10.56 -8.65 -27.65
C ILE A 373 -9.58 -7.49 -27.90
N THR A 374 -8.31 -7.67 -27.51
CA THR A 374 -7.29 -6.64 -27.66
C THR A 374 -7.05 -6.26 -29.13
N SER A 375 -7.02 -7.24 -30.05
CA SER A 375 -6.81 -6.97 -31.48
C SER A 375 -8.04 -6.44 -32.18
N SER A 376 -9.22 -6.72 -31.68
CA SER A 376 -10.52 -6.33 -32.26
C SER A 376 -11.01 -4.97 -31.74
N GLN A 377 -10.42 -4.44 -30.68
CA GLN A 377 -10.80 -3.15 -30.07
C GLN A 377 -10.90 -2.01 -31.11
N LYS A 378 -10.00 -1.97 -32.08
CA LYS A 378 -9.97 -0.95 -33.16
C LYS A 378 -11.15 -1.01 -34.14
N TYR A 379 -11.99 -2.04 -34.05
CA TYR A 379 -13.16 -2.23 -34.92
C TYR A 379 -14.48 -2.02 -34.14
N ALA A 380 -14.42 -1.95 -32.82
CA ALA A 380 -15.58 -1.75 -31.97
C ALA A 380 -15.99 -0.26 -31.92
N ASP A 381 -17.27 -0.02 -31.71
CA ASP A 381 -17.82 1.32 -31.48
C ASP A 381 -17.48 1.83 -30.07
N GLY A 382 -17.45 0.91 -29.12
CA GLY A 382 -17.16 1.15 -27.71
C GLY A 382 -15.93 0.40 -27.20
N ILE A 383 -15.87 0.17 -25.90
CA ILE A 383 -14.72 -0.47 -25.23
C ILE A 383 -15.03 -1.95 -24.98
N LEU A 384 -14.27 -2.83 -25.67
CA LEU A 384 -14.38 -4.27 -25.49
C LEU A 384 -13.72 -4.72 -24.17
N MET A 385 -14.42 -5.61 -23.42
CA MET A 385 -13.90 -6.11 -22.16
C MET A 385 -14.33 -7.54 -21.84
N ASN A 386 -13.45 -8.26 -21.16
CA ASN A 386 -13.76 -9.55 -20.53
C ASN A 386 -14.11 -9.32 -19.07
N VAL A 387 -15.38 -9.45 -18.74
CA VAL A 387 -15.92 -9.13 -17.40
C VAL A 387 -15.34 -10.04 -16.32
N GLU A 388 -15.14 -11.34 -16.60
CA GLU A 388 -14.58 -12.28 -15.61
C GLU A 388 -13.14 -11.93 -15.25
N VAL A 389 -12.34 -11.49 -16.22
CA VAL A 389 -10.95 -11.04 -15.99
C VAL A 389 -10.93 -9.77 -15.13
N LEU A 390 -11.82 -8.82 -15.38
CA LEU A 390 -11.95 -7.60 -14.58
C LEU A 390 -12.38 -7.93 -13.16
N TYR A 391 -13.39 -8.80 -13.02
CA TYR A 391 -13.92 -9.20 -11.71
C TYR A 391 -12.84 -9.87 -10.84
N ILE A 392 -12.16 -10.90 -11.36
CA ILE A 392 -11.15 -11.60 -10.55
C ILE A 392 -9.96 -10.69 -10.21
N THR A 393 -9.56 -9.79 -11.11
CA THR A 393 -8.51 -8.82 -10.84
C THR A 393 -8.93 -7.82 -9.75
N ALA A 394 -10.16 -7.32 -9.81
CA ALA A 394 -10.72 -6.43 -8.80
C ALA A 394 -10.85 -7.13 -7.45
N LEU A 395 -11.32 -8.37 -7.44
CA LEU A 395 -11.49 -9.17 -6.22
C LEU A 395 -10.16 -9.43 -5.52
N PHE A 396 -9.13 -9.88 -6.24
CA PHE A 396 -7.78 -10.02 -5.68
C PHE A 396 -7.19 -8.68 -5.23
N GLY A 397 -7.42 -7.62 -5.99
CA GLY A 397 -6.94 -6.28 -5.69
C GLY A 397 -7.56 -5.72 -4.43
N ALA A 398 -8.88 -5.78 -4.32
CA ALA A 398 -9.64 -5.31 -3.15
C ALA A 398 -9.31 -6.14 -1.90
N THR A 399 -9.24 -7.47 -2.02
CA THR A 399 -8.87 -8.34 -0.89
C THR A 399 -7.44 -8.04 -0.40
N ALA A 400 -6.48 -7.88 -1.31
CA ALA A 400 -5.12 -7.51 -0.92
C ALA A 400 -5.08 -6.13 -0.25
N LEU A 401 -5.78 -5.14 -0.80
CA LEU A 401 -5.90 -3.79 -0.23
C LEU A 401 -6.52 -3.85 1.17
N ASP A 402 -7.61 -4.60 1.32
CA ASP A 402 -8.32 -4.75 2.59
C ASP A 402 -7.44 -5.40 3.66
N ILE A 403 -6.72 -6.49 3.34
CA ILE A 403 -5.77 -7.10 4.27
C ILE A 403 -4.66 -6.11 4.67
N PHE A 404 -4.09 -5.33 3.73
CA PHE A 404 -3.04 -4.35 4.05
C PHE A 404 -3.56 -3.24 4.96
N THR A 405 -4.76 -2.78 4.74
CA THR A 405 -5.35 -1.65 5.48
C THR A 405 -5.99 -2.06 6.80
N SER A 406 -6.42 -3.31 6.97
CA SER A 406 -6.99 -3.82 8.22
C SER A 406 -5.95 -4.38 9.18
N SER A 407 -4.89 -5.04 8.67
CA SER A 407 -3.90 -5.74 9.50
C SER A 407 -2.53 -5.06 9.57
N GLY A 408 -2.24 -4.13 8.67
CA GLY A 408 -0.91 -3.55 8.51
C GLY A 408 0.18 -4.55 8.13
N ALA A 409 -0.18 -5.75 7.63
CA ALA A 409 0.76 -6.78 7.24
C ALA A 409 1.67 -6.36 6.07
N ARG A 410 2.86 -6.96 5.97
CA ARG A 410 3.75 -6.76 4.80
C ARG A 410 3.32 -7.66 3.66
N LEU A 411 3.67 -7.29 2.44
CA LEU A 411 3.35 -8.09 1.25
C LEU A 411 3.79 -9.56 1.37
N GLY A 412 4.98 -9.83 1.94
CA GLY A 412 5.45 -11.19 2.16
C GLY A 412 4.66 -11.97 3.22
N GLU A 413 3.93 -11.29 4.09
CA GLU A 413 3.03 -11.88 5.10
C GLU A 413 1.65 -12.14 4.45
N VAL A 414 1.12 -11.19 3.69
CA VAL A 414 -0.14 -11.35 2.92
C VAL A 414 -0.02 -12.47 1.89
N ALA A 415 1.12 -12.58 1.21
CA ALA A 415 1.37 -13.65 0.26
C ALA A 415 1.33 -15.06 0.87
N GLN A 416 1.48 -15.20 2.19
CA GLN A 416 1.41 -16.48 2.90
C GLN A 416 -0.01 -16.90 3.27
N VAL A 417 -1.02 -16.04 3.08
CA VAL A 417 -2.41 -16.42 3.38
C VAL A 417 -2.82 -17.61 2.52
N HIS A 418 -3.27 -18.68 3.16
CA HIS A 418 -3.66 -19.92 2.51
C HIS A 418 -4.95 -20.50 3.13
N LEU A 419 -5.62 -21.34 2.36
CA LEU A 419 -6.91 -21.95 2.72
C LEU A 419 -6.76 -23.29 3.45
N GLY A 420 -5.53 -23.71 3.72
CA GLY A 420 -5.24 -24.89 4.53
C GLY A 420 -5.43 -24.65 6.02
N LEU A 421 -5.49 -25.74 6.78
CA LEU A 421 -5.71 -25.69 8.22
C LEU A 421 -4.70 -24.79 8.97
N GLY A 422 -5.18 -24.04 9.94
CA GLY A 422 -4.36 -23.26 10.86
C GLY A 422 -3.88 -21.90 10.35
N CYS A 423 -4.21 -21.50 9.12
CA CYS A 423 -3.89 -20.15 8.62
C CYS A 423 -4.96 -19.12 9.02
N LEU A 424 -6.20 -19.40 8.68
CA LEU A 424 -7.34 -18.54 8.96
C LEU A 424 -8.06 -19.08 10.19
N ASP A 425 -8.46 -18.19 11.10
CA ASP A 425 -9.14 -18.57 12.32
C ASP A 425 -10.07 -17.46 12.82
N GLN A 426 -11.15 -17.86 13.46
CA GLN A 426 -12.06 -16.98 14.15
C GLN A 426 -12.01 -17.34 15.64
N VAL A 427 -11.59 -16.38 16.44
CA VAL A 427 -11.37 -16.57 17.87
C VAL A 427 -12.33 -15.71 18.67
N ASP A 428 -13.14 -16.35 19.51
CA ASP A 428 -14.00 -15.66 20.43
C ASP A 428 -13.22 -15.37 21.71
N ILE A 429 -13.08 -14.09 22.02
CA ILE A 429 -12.40 -13.59 23.20
C ILE A 429 -13.45 -13.06 24.17
N THR A 430 -13.56 -13.69 25.33
CA THR A 430 -14.45 -13.22 26.39
C THR A 430 -13.72 -12.18 27.23
N ASP A 431 -14.29 -10.99 27.35
CA ASP A 431 -13.80 -9.96 28.25
C ASP A 431 -14.01 -10.42 29.70
N PRO A 432 -12.95 -10.53 30.52
CA PRO A 432 -13.07 -11.03 31.89
C PRO A 432 -13.85 -10.12 32.84
N GLU A 433 -14.00 -8.82 32.50
CA GLU A 433 -14.71 -7.86 33.34
C GLU A 433 -16.19 -7.75 32.97
N THR A 434 -16.49 -7.73 31.67
CA THR A 434 -17.86 -7.53 31.15
C THR A 434 -18.57 -8.81 30.78
N ASN A 435 -17.86 -9.95 30.66
CA ASN A 435 -18.33 -11.20 30.06
C ASN A 435 -18.85 -11.07 28.61
N GLU A 436 -18.53 -9.97 27.94
CA GLU A 436 -18.83 -9.82 26.52
C GLU A 436 -17.93 -10.70 25.68
N VAL A 437 -18.52 -11.39 24.72
CA VAL A 437 -17.76 -12.18 23.73
C VAL A 437 -17.51 -11.33 22.50
N LYS A 438 -16.22 -11.06 22.21
CA LYS A 438 -15.78 -10.37 21.01
C LYS A 438 -15.11 -11.34 20.05
N THR A 439 -15.70 -11.48 18.86
CA THR A 439 -15.13 -12.31 17.80
C THR A 439 -13.99 -11.58 17.10
N SER A 440 -12.81 -12.18 17.10
CA SER A 440 -11.62 -11.69 16.39
C SER A 440 -11.32 -12.57 15.20
N TYR A 441 -11.11 -11.95 14.05
CA TYR A 441 -10.72 -12.60 12.81
C TYR A 441 -9.22 -12.49 12.63
N ILE A 442 -8.53 -13.61 12.47
CA ILE A 442 -7.08 -13.65 12.42
C ILE A 442 -6.56 -14.50 11.26
N PHE A 443 -5.40 -14.12 10.74
CA PHE A 443 -4.61 -15.02 9.92
C PHE A 443 -3.20 -15.18 10.50
N ARG A 444 -2.56 -16.31 10.20
CA ARG A 444 -1.21 -16.62 10.68
C ARG A 444 -0.23 -16.64 9.53
N ALA A 445 0.88 -15.94 9.69
CA ALA A 445 1.97 -15.89 8.74
C ALA A 445 3.31 -15.76 9.47
N ILE A 446 4.40 -16.11 8.82
CA ILE A 446 5.76 -15.95 9.36
C ILE A 446 6.24 -14.54 9.01
N PRO A 447 6.46 -13.65 10.00
CA PRO A 447 6.96 -12.31 9.74
C PRO A 447 8.38 -12.32 9.18
N LYS A 448 8.72 -11.28 8.41
CA LYS A 448 10.06 -11.14 7.84
C LYS A 448 11.16 -11.22 8.91
N GLY A 449 12.14 -12.10 8.69
CA GLY A 449 13.26 -12.31 9.61
C GLY A 449 12.89 -13.07 10.89
N ARG A 450 11.80 -13.83 10.88
CA ARG A 450 11.39 -14.76 11.94
C ARG A 450 11.16 -16.14 11.36
N ASP A 451 11.20 -17.15 12.24
CA ASP A 451 10.99 -18.55 11.87
C ASP A 451 9.66 -19.12 12.41
N LYS A 452 8.97 -18.34 13.27
CA LYS A 452 7.72 -18.77 13.91
C LYS A 452 6.52 -17.99 13.33
N LEU A 453 5.39 -18.68 13.26
CA LEU A 453 4.11 -18.08 12.91
C LEU A 453 3.76 -16.97 13.93
N ALA A 454 3.20 -15.90 13.42
CA ALA A 454 2.64 -14.82 14.19
C ALA A 454 1.20 -14.55 13.75
N VAL A 455 0.41 -14.02 14.66
CA VAL A 455 -0.99 -13.68 14.46
C VAL A 455 -1.09 -12.27 13.88
N PHE A 456 -1.95 -12.12 12.88
CA PHE A 456 -2.37 -10.84 12.31
C PHE A 456 -3.87 -10.71 12.46
N TYR A 457 -4.32 -9.63 13.05
CA TYR A 457 -5.73 -9.32 13.22
C TYR A 457 -6.28 -8.66 11.96
N THR A 458 -7.52 -8.99 11.63
CA THR A 458 -8.23 -8.43 10.48
C THR A 458 -9.73 -8.31 10.78
N THR A 459 -10.55 -8.01 9.78
CA THR A 459 -12.00 -7.81 9.97
C THR A 459 -12.80 -8.96 9.39
N LYS A 460 -14.10 -9.01 9.74
CA LYS A 460 -15.06 -9.93 9.12
C LYS A 460 -15.12 -9.72 7.61
N ASP A 461 -15.18 -8.46 7.17
CA ASP A 461 -15.23 -8.13 5.74
C ASP A 461 -14.06 -8.71 4.95
N THR A 462 -12.85 -8.69 5.56
CA THR A 462 -11.66 -9.34 4.99
C THR A 462 -11.88 -10.85 4.80
N PHE A 463 -12.50 -11.51 5.79
CA PHE A 463 -12.80 -12.95 5.71
C PHE A 463 -13.84 -13.23 4.63
N ASP A 464 -14.87 -12.40 4.51
CA ASP A 464 -15.90 -12.52 3.47
C ASP A 464 -15.24 -12.42 2.07
N LEU A 465 -14.31 -11.48 1.86
CA LEU A 465 -13.54 -11.37 0.62
C LEU A 465 -12.64 -12.59 0.38
N ILE A 466 -11.99 -13.12 1.41
CA ILE A 466 -11.16 -14.33 1.31
C ILE A 466 -12.02 -15.52 0.90
N TYR A 467 -13.19 -15.69 1.49
CA TYR A 467 -14.12 -16.76 1.12
C TYR A 467 -14.65 -16.60 -0.30
N GLU A 468 -14.93 -15.38 -0.75
CA GLU A 468 -15.35 -15.12 -2.13
C GLU A 468 -14.28 -15.54 -3.15
N ILE A 469 -12.98 -15.23 -2.88
CA ILE A 469 -11.89 -15.77 -3.70
C ILE A 469 -11.87 -17.29 -3.66
N ALA A 470 -12.00 -17.90 -2.47
CA ALA A 470 -11.98 -19.34 -2.32
C ALA A 470 -13.12 -20.01 -3.12
N PHE A 471 -14.33 -19.47 -3.05
CA PHE A 471 -15.48 -19.93 -3.86
C PHE A 471 -15.21 -19.79 -5.35
N TYR A 472 -14.72 -18.60 -5.78
CA TYR A 472 -14.39 -18.40 -7.19
C TYR A 472 -13.34 -19.40 -7.69
N LEU A 473 -12.26 -19.57 -6.95
CA LEU A 473 -11.19 -20.51 -7.32
C LEU A 473 -11.69 -21.94 -7.39
N ARG A 474 -12.47 -22.39 -6.37
CA ARG A 474 -12.98 -23.75 -6.29
C ARG A 474 -14.02 -24.05 -7.36
N ASP A 475 -15.04 -23.21 -7.46
CA ASP A 475 -16.25 -23.56 -8.20
C ASP A 475 -16.19 -23.11 -9.66
N GLN A 476 -15.50 -22.00 -9.94
CA GLN A 476 -15.49 -21.42 -11.29
C GLN A 476 -14.17 -21.61 -12.01
N HIS A 477 -13.05 -21.40 -11.33
CA HIS A 477 -11.74 -21.45 -11.98
C HIS A 477 -11.19 -22.87 -12.11
N TYR A 478 -11.14 -23.62 -10.99
CA TYR A 478 -10.62 -24.99 -10.99
C TYR A 478 -11.69 -26.07 -11.15
N LYS A 479 -12.94 -25.72 -10.95
CA LYS A 479 -14.09 -26.66 -10.99
C LYS A 479 -13.86 -27.88 -10.11
N GLY A 480 -13.33 -27.65 -8.91
CA GLY A 480 -12.97 -28.70 -7.96
C GLY A 480 -12.05 -28.19 -6.84
N SER A 481 -11.15 -29.00 -6.35
CA SER A 481 -10.24 -28.64 -5.26
C SER A 481 -9.26 -27.56 -5.70
N ILE A 482 -8.98 -26.61 -4.81
CA ILE A 482 -7.96 -25.57 -5.01
C ILE A 482 -6.58 -26.26 -4.92
N PRO A 483 -5.70 -26.12 -5.93
CA PRO A 483 -4.44 -26.82 -5.96
C PRO A 483 -3.47 -26.32 -4.88
N ILE A 484 -2.67 -27.27 -4.37
CA ILE A 484 -1.50 -26.95 -3.56
C ILE A 484 -0.39 -26.51 -4.51
N VAL A 485 0.23 -25.36 -4.24
CA VAL A 485 1.22 -24.76 -5.12
C VAL A 485 2.45 -24.27 -4.35
N ASP A 486 3.58 -24.22 -5.03
CA ASP A 486 4.84 -23.66 -4.53
C ASP A 486 4.68 -22.20 -4.10
N PHE A 487 5.29 -21.81 -2.99
CA PHE A 487 5.41 -20.42 -2.58
C PHE A 487 6.43 -19.67 -3.45
N LEU A 488 5.94 -18.88 -4.41
CA LEU A 488 6.80 -18.22 -5.40
C LEU A 488 7.27 -16.81 -5.02
N TYR A 489 6.58 -16.14 -4.09
CA TYR A 489 6.83 -14.72 -3.78
C TYR A 489 8.28 -14.47 -3.30
N LEU A 490 8.77 -15.27 -2.36
CA LEU A 490 10.10 -15.13 -1.77
C LEU A 490 11.13 -16.16 -2.26
N LYS A 491 10.75 -17.07 -3.17
CA LYS A 491 11.63 -18.11 -3.69
C LYS A 491 12.95 -17.54 -4.25
N LYS A 492 12.90 -16.39 -4.95
CA LYS A 492 14.09 -15.67 -5.41
C LYS A 492 14.97 -15.11 -4.29
N GLN A 493 14.49 -15.09 -3.05
CA GLN A 493 15.19 -14.58 -1.88
C GLN A 493 15.75 -15.71 -1.02
N GLY A 494 15.58 -16.99 -1.43
CA GLY A 494 15.98 -18.16 -0.69
C GLY A 494 15.11 -18.47 0.54
N GLU A 495 13.97 -17.82 0.66
CA GLU A 495 12.99 -18.13 1.69
C GLU A 495 12.07 -19.24 1.16
N LEU A 496 12.21 -20.44 1.72
CA LEU A 496 11.32 -21.54 1.43
C LEU A 496 10.13 -21.49 2.39
N ARG A 497 8.95 -21.74 1.83
CA ARG A 497 7.71 -21.94 2.58
C ARG A 497 7.09 -23.26 2.09
N PRO A 498 6.32 -23.97 2.93
CA PRO A 498 5.65 -25.17 2.51
C PRO A 498 4.67 -24.89 1.36
N ASP A 499 4.49 -25.89 0.51
CA ASP A 499 3.47 -25.86 -0.51
C ASP A 499 2.10 -25.89 0.15
N GLN A 500 1.20 -24.99 -0.25
CA GLN A 500 -0.11 -24.81 0.35
C GLN A 500 -1.15 -24.43 -0.72
N PRO A 501 -2.45 -24.59 -0.44
CA PRO A 501 -3.51 -23.98 -1.23
C PRO A 501 -3.58 -22.48 -0.95
N TYR A 502 -2.55 -21.73 -1.43
CA TYR A 502 -2.47 -20.29 -1.22
C TYR A 502 -3.68 -19.56 -1.79
N LEU A 503 -4.14 -18.52 -1.08
CA LEU A 503 -5.24 -17.68 -1.53
C LEU A 503 -4.88 -16.94 -2.83
N PHE A 504 -3.70 -16.35 -2.86
CA PHE A 504 -3.21 -15.56 -3.99
C PHE A 504 -2.53 -16.46 -5.03
N GLN A 505 -3.36 -17.23 -5.75
CA GLN A 505 -2.94 -18.09 -6.84
C GLN A 505 -3.93 -18.03 -8.01
N LEU A 506 -3.44 -18.31 -9.22
CA LEU A 506 -4.26 -18.50 -10.41
C LEU A 506 -3.53 -19.42 -11.38
N HIS A 507 -4.23 -20.25 -12.15
CA HIS A 507 -3.64 -21.23 -13.06
C HIS A 507 -2.55 -22.10 -12.39
N SER A 508 -2.83 -22.57 -11.20
CA SER A 508 -1.92 -23.41 -10.39
C SER A 508 -0.53 -22.78 -10.14
N LYS A 509 -0.49 -21.45 -10.03
CA LYS A 509 0.74 -20.69 -9.73
C LYS A 509 0.46 -19.62 -8.69
N HIS A 510 1.31 -19.60 -7.66
CA HIS A 510 1.30 -18.56 -6.63
C HIS A 510 1.68 -17.18 -7.21
N PHE A 511 1.11 -16.10 -6.67
CA PHE A 511 1.41 -14.74 -7.10
C PHE A 511 2.85 -14.33 -6.75
N LYS A 512 3.46 -13.56 -7.67
CA LYS A 512 4.73 -12.88 -7.44
C LYS A 512 4.48 -11.39 -7.17
N ASP A 513 5.53 -10.69 -6.77
CA ASP A 513 5.54 -9.26 -6.50
C ASP A 513 4.88 -8.39 -7.59
N LYS A 514 5.18 -8.67 -8.86
CA LYS A 514 4.57 -7.97 -9.99
C LYS A 514 3.06 -8.21 -10.10
N THR A 515 2.58 -9.42 -9.81
CA THR A 515 1.16 -9.73 -9.85
C THR A 515 0.40 -9.00 -8.74
N PHE A 516 0.93 -9.01 -7.51
CA PHE A 516 0.36 -8.20 -6.42
C PHE A 516 0.34 -6.71 -6.77
N SER A 517 1.41 -6.19 -7.38
CA SER A 517 1.46 -4.80 -7.82
C SER A 517 0.43 -4.50 -8.90
N CYS A 518 0.21 -5.43 -9.84
CA CYS A 518 -0.78 -5.30 -10.90
C CYS A 518 -2.20 -5.17 -10.34
N VAL A 519 -2.62 -6.11 -9.47
CA VAL A 519 -3.99 -6.09 -8.90
C VAL A 519 -4.23 -4.90 -7.99
N LEU A 520 -3.21 -4.46 -7.23
CA LEU A 520 -3.30 -3.25 -6.41
C LEU A 520 -3.36 -1.98 -7.27
N ASN A 521 -2.52 -1.88 -8.31
CA ASN A 521 -2.56 -0.74 -9.21
C ASN A 521 -3.89 -0.68 -9.95
N PHE A 522 -4.52 -1.82 -10.25
CA PHE A 522 -5.83 -1.88 -10.88
C PHE A 522 -6.89 -1.30 -9.94
N ILE A 523 -7.07 -1.84 -8.75
CA ILE A 523 -8.13 -1.39 -7.83
C ILE A 523 -7.91 0.06 -7.35
N CYS A 524 -6.66 0.55 -7.32
CA CYS A 524 -6.31 1.90 -6.91
C CYS A 524 -6.11 2.85 -8.10
N PHE A 525 -6.44 2.47 -9.34
CA PHE A 525 -6.23 3.31 -10.52
C PHE A 525 -7.00 4.63 -10.41
N GLY A 526 -6.36 5.75 -10.71
CA GLY A 526 -6.97 7.08 -10.63
C GLY A 526 -7.14 7.63 -9.21
N LEU A 527 -6.75 6.89 -8.15
CA LEU A 527 -6.65 7.46 -6.81
C LEU A 527 -5.38 8.29 -6.70
N ILE A 528 -5.53 9.60 -6.74
CA ILE A 528 -4.41 10.54 -6.80
C ILE A 528 -4.14 11.11 -5.41
N TYR A 529 -2.92 10.92 -4.93
CA TYR A 529 -2.41 11.51 -3.71
C TYR A 529 -1.13 12.26 -4.01
N GLU A 530 -0.99 13.43 -3.42
CA GLU A 530 0.16 14.29 -3.62
C GLU A 530 0.78 14.68 -2.28
N THR A 531 2.10 14.75 -2.25
CA THR A 531 2.82 15.36 -1.13
C THR A 531 2.62 16.88 -1.13
N GLN A 532 3.00 17.55 -0.06
CA GLN A 532 2.97 19.02 0.01
C GLN A 532 3.76 19.70 -1.13
N ASP A 533 4.82 19.03 -1.61
CA ASP A 533 5.61 19.49 -2.77
C ASP A 533 4.96 19.14 -4.11
N LYS A 534 3.67 18.78 -4.14
CA LYS A 534 2.92 18.35 -5.35
C LYS A 534 3.56 17.18 -6.10
N LYS A 535 4.25 16.30 -5.39
CA LYS A 535 4.79 15.05 -5.97
C LYS A 535 3.78 13.94 -5.80
N LEU A 536 3.46 13.25 -6.89
CA LEU A 536 2.55 12.12 -6.90
C LEU A 536 3.03 11.00 -5.97
N VAL A 537 2.12 10.44 -5.21
CA VAL A 537 2.37 9.33 -4.27
C VAL A 537 1.84 8.05 -4.88
N LYS A 538 2.71 7.04 -5.01
CA LYS A 538 2.29 5.71 -5.45
C LYS A 538 1.86 4.88 -4.24
N LEU A 539 0.61 4.42 -4.22
CA LEU A 539 0.14 3.45 -3.25
C LEU A 539 0.90 2.12 -3.40
N LYS A 540 1.57 1.71 -2.34
CA LYS A 540 2.37 0.47 -2.26
C LYS A 540 2.06 -0.24 -0.96
N PRO A 541 2.18 -1.58 -0.88
CA PRO A 541 1.93 -2.33 0.36
C PRO A 541 2.67 -1.77 1.57
N HIS A 542 3.92 -1.35 1.38
CA HIS A 542 4.71 -0.77 2.48
C HIS A 542 4.21 0.59 2.94
N LEU A 543 3.72 1.42 2.01
CA LEU A 543 3.11 2.71 2.34
C LEU A 543 1.77 2.52 3.06
N LEU A 544 0.94 1.55 2.62
CA LEU A 544 -0.32 1.21 3.30
C LEU A 544 -0.06 0.74 4.74
N ARG A 545 0.98 -0.07 4.97
CA ARG A 545 1.40 -0.43 6.34
C ARG A 545 1.81 0.80 7.16
N HIS A 546 2.52 1.77 6.57
CA HIS A 546 2.84 3.01 7.26
C HIS A 546 1.58 3.83 7.54
N GLY A 547 0.67 3.93 6.57
CA GLY A 547 -0.63 4.56 6.74
C GLY A 547 -1.43 3.93 7.89
N PHE A 548 -1.54 2.60 7.92
CA PHE A 548 -2.17 1.86 9.00
C PHE A 548 -1.57 2.21 10.37
N ALA A 549 -0.24 2.12 10.49
CA ALA A 549 0.43 2.39 11.75
C ALA A 549 0.29 3.84 12.21
N THR A 550 0.38 4.80 11.27
CA THR A 550 0.19 6.22 11.56
C THR A 550 -1.25 6.51 11.96
N HIS A 551 -2.23 5.95 11.25
CA HIS A 551 -3.64 6.08 11.60
C HIS A 551 -3.94 5.49 12.98
N ALA A 552 -3.46 4.26 13.27
CA ALA A 552 -3.65 3.60 14.55
C ALA A 552 -3.07 4.42 15.73
N VAL A 553 -1.90 5.03 15.55
CA VAL A 553 -1.27 5.82 16.64
C VAL A 553 -1.85 7.22 16.74
N GLN A 554 -2.14 7.88 15.61
CA GLN A 554 -2.45 9.32 15.60
C GLN A 554 -3.93 9.63 15.51
N ALA A 555 -4.72 8.80 14.85
CA ALA A 555 -6.16 8.99 14.72
C ALA A 555 -6.94 8.18 15.77
N GLU A 556 -6.54 6.92 15.99
CA GLU A 556 -7.19 6.03 16.98
C GLU A 556 -6.52 6.06 18.36
N GLU A 557 -5.42 6.83 18.50
CA GLU A 557 -4.69 7.03 19.75
C GLU A 557 -4.23 5.74 20.44
N LEU A 558 -4.02 4.65 19.67
CA LEU A 558 -3.57 3.39 20.22
C LEU A 558 -2.16 3.50 20.80
N PRO A 559 -1.89 2.88 21.95
CA PRO A 559 -0.55 2.82 22.53
C PRO A 559 0.48 2.23 21.55
N ILE A 560 1.69 2.79 21.53
CA ILE A 560 2.74 2.42 20.56
C ILE A 560 3.14 0.94 20.69
N ASP A 561 3.15 0.40 21.89
CA ASP A 561 3.45 -1.00 22.19
C ASP A 561 2.35 -1.92 21.62
N VAL A 562 1.08 -1.55 21.75
CA VAL A 562 -0.04 -2.26 21.12
C VAL A 562 0.09 -2.27 19.62
N VAL A 563 0.39 -1.11 19.01
CA VAL A 563 0.62 -1.03 17.55
C VAL A 563 1.84 -1.85 17.13
N ALA A 564 2.91 -1.87 17.93
CA ALA A 564 4.08 -2.74 17.66
C ALA A 564 3.70 -4.23 17.71
N MET A 565 2.84 -4.64 18.64
CA MET A 565 2.33 -6.01 18.73
C MET A 565 1.48 -6.36 17.52
N ILE A 566 0.52 -5.52 17.13
CA ILE A 566 -0.34 -5.72 15.93
C ILE A 566 0.53 -5.88 14.69
N LEU A 567 1.53 -5.01 14.52
CA LEU A 567 2.45 -5.04 13.40
C LEU A 567 3.51 -6.16 13.50
N ASN A 568 3.53 -6.93 14.57
CA ASN A 568 4.56 -7.93 14.83
C ASN A 568 5.99 -7.34 14.74
N GLN A 569 6.23 -6.14 15.30
CA GLN A 569 7.54 -5.49 15.37
C GLN A 569 8.25 -5.81 16.70
N LYS A 570 9.56 -6.10 16.62
CA LYS A 570 10.39 -6.36 17.82
C LYS A 570 10.95 -5.08 18.42
N ASP A 571 11.22 -4.08 17.57
CA ASP A 571 11.91 -2.85 17.92
C ASP A 571 10.89 -1.71 18.03
N LEU A 572 10.66 -1.26 19.24
CA LEU A 572 9.77 -0.14 19.53
C LEU A 572 10.27 1.18 18.92
N ASP A 573 11.58 1.34 18.70
CA ASP A 573 12.11 2.55 18.08
C ASP A 573 11.65 2.69 16.62
N VAL A 574 11.39 1.56 15.95
CA VAL A 574 10.76 1.56 14.62
C VAL A 574 9.30 2.01 14.71
N THR A 575 8.60 1.64 15.78
CA THR A 575 7.18 2.00 15.98
C THR A 575 7.03 3.45 16.44
N LYS A 576 7.94 3.97 17.25
CA LYS A 576 7.99 5.40 17.65
C LYS A 576 8.03 6.36 16.46
N TYR A 577 8.45 5.90 15.28
CA TYR A 577 8.38 6.70 14.06
C TYR A 577 6.94 7.12 13.73
N TYR A 578 5.96 6.28 14.02
CA TYR A 578 4.56 6.53 13.70
C TYR A 578 3.86 7.50 14.69
N SER A 579 4.46 7.73 15.85
CA SER A 579 3.98 8.73 16.82
C SER A 579 4.45 10.16 16.52
N GLN A 580 5.30 10.35 15.49
CA GLN A 580 5.73 11.69 15.11
C GLN A 580 4.58 12.40 14.39
N PRO A 581 4.13 13.58 14.91
CA PRO A 581 3.01 14.28 14.32
C PRO A 581 3.29 14.66 12.86
N THR A 582 2.26 14.63 12.04
CA THR A 582 2.33 15.13 10.65
C THR A 582 2.51 16.64 10.64
N GLN A 583 3.00 17.20 9.53
CA GLN A 583 3.12 18.65 9.44
C GLN A 583 1.76 19.35 9.52
N SER A 584 0.70 18.71 9.00
CA SER A 584 -0.66 19.25 9.13
C SER A 584 -1.14 19.24 10.57
N GLN A 585 -0.91 18.15 11.32
CA GLN A 585 -1.25 18.10 12.75
C GLN A 585 -0.45 19.12 13.56
N VAL A 586 0.83 19.33 13.22
CA VAL A 586 1.62 20.41 13.86
C VAL A 586 1.04 21.76 13.51
N ALA A 587 0.63 22.00 12.27
CA ALA A 587 -0.01 23.26 11.85
C ALA A 587 -1.36 23.46 12.54
N ASP A 588 -2.20 22.40 12.64
CA ASP A 588 -3.48 22.43 13.31
C ASP A 588 -3.29 22.75 14.81
N VAL A 589 -2.39 22.03 15.49
CA VAL A 589 -2.07 22.28 16.92
C VAL A 589 -1.44 23.66 17.14
N VAL A 590 -0.57 24.11 16.21
CA VAL A 590 0.02 25.46 16.29
C VAL A 590 -1.03 26.53 16.01
N SER A 591 -1.96 26.30 15.08
CA SER A 591 -3.10 27.19 14.83
C SER A 591 -4.00 27.26 16.06
N ASP A 592 -4.36 26.12 16.64
CA ASP A 592 -5.14 26.05 17.87
C ASP A 592 -4.40 26.71 19.04
N PHE A 593 -3.09 26.50 19.15
CA PHE A 593 -2.23 27.16 20.12
C PHE A 593 -2.17 28.67 19.90
N HIS A 594 -2.02 29.15 18.66
CA HIS A 594 -2.06 30.58 18.35
C HIS A 594 -3.45 31.17 18.62
N THR A 595 -4.51 30.44 18.28
CA THR A 595 -5.89 30.85 18.60
C THR A 595 -6.09 30.90 20.11
N SER A 596 -5.59 29.91 20.86
CA SER A 596 -5.66 29.93 22.33
C SER A 596 -4.76 31.02 22.94
N MET A 597 -3.62 31.34 22.32
CA MET A 597 -2.80 32.50 22.73
C MET A 597 -3.49 33.84 22.41
N ALA A 598 -4.14 33.96 21.25
CA ALA A 598 -4.92 35.14 20.91
C ALA A 598 -6.10 35.31 21.87
N THR A 599 -6.81 34.21 22.17
CA THR A 599 -7.87 34.22 23.19
C THR A 599 -7.36 34.45 24.62
N THR A 600 -6.10 34.07 24.93
CA THR A 600 -5.50 34.39 26.25
C THR A 600 -5.09 35.85 26.38
N THR A 601 -4.81 36.51 25.29
CA THR A 601 -4.57 37.98 25.27
C THR A 601 -5.90 38.76 25.35
N ASP A 602 -7.00 38.18 24.90
CA ASP A 602 -8.36 38.71 24.96
C ASP A 602 -9.17 38.18 26.17
N MET A 603 -8.53 37.54 27.14
CA MET A 603 -9.17 36.95 28.35
C MET A 603 -9.90 37.95 29.24
N MET A 604 -10.08 39.19 28.83
CA MET A 604 -10.95 40.15 29.51
C MET A 604 -12.35 40.29 28.88
N GLN A 605 -12.63 39.61 27.75
CA GLN A 605 -13.97 39.54 27.19
C GLN A 605 -14.46 38.09 27.16
N GLU A 606 -15.16 37.68 28.22
CA GLU A 606 -15.94 36.45 28.20
C GLU A 606 -17.06 36.62 27.16
N VAL A 607 -16.96 35.88 26.05
CA VAL A 607 -18.05 35.82 25.04
C VAL A 607 -19.10 34.84 25.55
N LEU A 608 -20.05 35.39 26.33
CA LEU A 608 -21.24 34.64 26.73
C LEU A 608 -22.27 34.72 25.62
N ARG A 609 -22.82 33.57 25.23
CA ARG A 609 -23.95 33.53 24.31
C ARG A 609 -25.19 34.08 25.01
N GLN A 610 -25.87 35.00 24.36
CA GLN A 610 -27.10 35.56 24.88
C GLN A 610 -28.26 34.56 24.76
N PRO A 611 -29.29 34.62 25.63
CA PRO A 611 -30.44 33.70 25.57
C PRO A 611 -31.11 33.67 24.19
N GLU A 612 -31.15 34.80 23.50
CA GLU A 612 -31.71 34.92 22.15
C GLU A 612 -30.86 34.16 21.10
N GLU A 613 -29.54 34.19 21.22
CA GLU A 613 -28.63 33.45 20.35
C GLU A 613 -28.77 31.93 20.56
N ILE A 614 -28.94 31.50 21.81
CA ILE A 614 -29.19 30.10 22.17
C ILE A 614 -30.57 29.66 21.64
N GLN A 615 -31.57 30.50 21.75
CA GLN A 615 -32.90 30.22 21.20
C GLN A 615 -32.88 30.17 19.68
N ALA A 616 -32.18 31.06 19.00
CA ALA A 616 -32.02 31.04 17.54
C ALA A 616 -31.27 29.78 17.08
N LEU A 617 -30.28 29.33 17.84
CA LEU A 617 -29.58 28.05 17.58
C LEU A 617 -30.55 26.86 17.67
N PHE A 618 -31.40 26.86 18.68
CA PHE A 618 -32.42 25.83 18.89
C PHE A 618 -33.46 25.79 17.75
N GLU A 619 -33.98 26.97 17.36
CA GLU A 619 -34.95 27.11 16.27
C GLU A 619 -34.36 26.63 14.92
N ARG A 620 -33.13 27.08 14.62
CA ARG A 620 -32.41 26.67 13.41
C ARG A 620 -32.13 25.17 13.34
N GLN A 621 -31.86 24.54 14.47
CA GLN A 621 -31.63 23.09 14.54
C GLN A 621 -32.95 22.29 14.51
N ARG A 622 -34.05 22.87 14.91
CA ARG A 622 -35.40 22.27 14.86
C ARG A 622 -35.89 22.04 13.44
N GLU A 623 -35.44 22.86 12.49
CA GLU A 623 -35.74 22.73 11.05
C GLU A 623 -34.96 21.54 10.42
N ILE A 624 -33.85 21.14 11.03
CA ILE A 624 -33.03 20.03 10.58
C ILE A 624 -33.38 18.82 11.44
N SER A 625 -34.25 17.94 10.98
CA SER A 625 -34.66 16.72 11.70
C SER A 625 -33.46 15.82 12.02
N GLY A 626 -33.13 15.63 13.30
CA GLY A 626 -32.11 14.75 13.81
C GLY A 626 -32.31 14.38 15.28
N PRO A 627 -31.71 13.30 15.80
CA PRO A 627 -31.81 12.94 17.22
C PRO A 627 -31.02 13.92 18.07
N PHE A 628 -31.68 14.46 19.08
CA PHE A 628 -31.03 15.25 20.15
C PHE A 628 -30.42 14.30 21.18
N SER A 629 -29.18 14.49 21.55
CA SER A 629 -28.50 13.66 22.56
C SER A 629 -28.28 14.46 23.84
N LYS A 630 -28.69 13.92 24.98
CA LYS A 630 -28.36 14.50 26.28
C LYS A 630 -26.86 14.38 26.55
N THR A 631 -26.28 15.43 27.09
CA THR A 631 -24.88 15.54 27.47
C THR A 631 -24.76 16.23 28.81
N VAL A 632 -23.59 16.19 29.44
CA VAL A 632 -23.36 16.87 30.74
C VAL A 632 -23.75 18.35 30.64
N GLY A 633 -24.71 18.77 31.42
CA GLY A 633 -25.17 20.16 31.52
C GLY A 633 -26.02 20.68 30.38
N GLY A 634 -26.56 19.83 29.48
CA GLY A 634 -27.42 20.30 28.40
C GLY A 634 -27.67 19.28 27.29
N THR A 635 -28.21 19.74 26.17
CA THR A 635 -28.59 18.92 25.02
C THR A 635 -27.75 19.26 23.78
N CYS A 636 -27.14 18.26 23.17
CA CYS A 636 -26.46 18.38 21.90
C CYS A 636 -27.48 18.40 20.75
N VAL A 637 -27.38 19.41 19.87
CA VAL A 637 -28.31 19.62 18.74
C VAL A 637 -27.66 19.36 17.37
N THR A 638 -26.51 18.67 17.34
CA THR A 638 -25.88 18.33 16.07
C THR A 638 -26.46 17.07 15.47
N ASN A 639 -26.74 17.08 14.17
CA ASN A 639 -27.14 15.94 13.38
C ASN A 639 -25.95 15.31 12.61
N LYS A 640 -24.74 15.85 12.79
CA LYS A 640 -23.51 15.38 12.15
C LYS A 640 -22.69 14.54 13.12
N ILE A 641 -21.72 13.78 12.59
CA ILE A 641 -20.71 13.11 13.40
C ILE A 641 -20.04 14.16 14.29
N CYS A 642 -19.99 13.87 15.60
CA CYS A 642 -19.50 14.80 16.62
C CYS A 642 -18.07 15.29 16.28
N PRO A 643 -17.86 16.59 16.01
CA PRO A 643 -16.54 17.11 15.63
C PRO A 643 -15.56 17.18 16.81
N THR A 644 -16.08 17.14 18.04
CA THR A 644 -15.32 17.34 19.27
C THR A 644 -15.01 16.06 20.05
N LYS A 645 -15.20 14.88 19.42
CA LYS A 645 -14.97 13.57 20.05
C LYS A 645 -15.62 13.43 21.44
N LEU A 646 -16.84 13.89 21.58
CA LEU A 646 -17.61 13.89 22.84
C LEU A 646 -17.14 14.87 23.92
N ALA A 647 -16.23 15.78 23.64
CA ALA A 647 -15.93 16.91 24.53
C ALA A 647 -17.09 17.91 24.51
N CYS A 648 -18.11 17.61 25.31
CA CYS A 648 -19.39 18.34 25.25
C CYS A 648 -19.41 19.64 26.05
N VAL A 649 -18.54 19.78 27.04
CA VAL A 649 -18.42 21.03 27.83
C VAL A 649 -17.70 22.08 27.01
N GLY A 650 -18.32 23.26 26.84
CA GLY A 650 -17.84 24.34 25.97
C GLY A 650 -18.12 24.12 24.47
N CYS A 651 -18.94 23.15 24.11
CA CYS A 651 -19.26 22.88 22.72
C CYS A 651 -20.28 23.89 22.16
N ALA A 652 -19.95 24.54 21.03
CA ALA A 652 -20.82 25.53 20.39
C ALA A 652 -22.17 24.96 19.90
N THR A 653 -22.28 23.66 19.68
CA THR A 653 -23.52 22.98 19.26
C THR A 653 -24.33 22.41 20.44
N LYS A 654 -23.91 22.66 21.67
CA LYS A 654 -24.64 22.27 22.86
C LYS A 654 -25.52 23.43 23.37
N ILE A 655 -26.74 23.12 23.73
CA ILE A 655 -27.65 24.04 24.41
C ILE A 655 -27.59 23.75 25.91
N PRO A 656 -27.12 24.68 26.76
CA PRO A 656 -27.13 24.50 28.21
C PRO A 656 -28.56 24.47 28.76
N GLU A 657 -28.83 23.54 29.68
CA GLU A 657 -30.16 23.40 30.30
C GLU A 657 -30.09 23.66 31.81
N PRO A 658 -30.87 24.64 32.36
CA PRO A 658 -30.93 24.91 33.78
C PRO A 658 -31.24 23.68 34.64
N GLU A 659 -32.05 22.78 34.12
CA GLU A 659 -32.45 21.52 34.77
C GLU A 659 -31.28 20.55 34.99
N GLN A 660 -30.22 20.67 34.19
CA GLN A 660 -29.01 19.85 34.27
C GLN A 660 -27.80 20.59 34.88
N LYS A 661 -28.02 21.74 35.50
CA LYS A 661 -26.99 22.54 36.17
C LYS A 661 -26.20 21.77 37.20
N HIS A 662 -26.83 20.84 37.93
CA HIS A 662 -26.17 20.00 38.95
C HIS A 662 -25.10 19.09 38.32
N GLU A 663 -25.34 18.50 37.16
CA GLU A 663 -24.36 17.66 36.44
C GLU A 663 -23.10 18.45 36.08
N LEU A 664 -23.28 19.72 35.67
CA LEU A 664 -22.17 20.59 35.31
C LEU A 664 -21.36 21.03 36.54
N LEU A 665 -22.02 21.20 37.70
CA LEU A 665 -21.36 21.48 38.97
C LEU A 665 -20.54 20.29 39.44
N ASP A 666 -21.09 19.07 39.40
CA ASP A 666 -20.39 17.83 39.74
C ASP A 666 -19.17 17.62 38.81
N TYR A 667 -19.35 17.89 37.56
CA TYR A 667 -18.25 17.82 36.59
C TYR A 667 -17.14 18.84 36.85
N LEU A 668 -17.51 20.06 37.26
CA LEU A 668 -16.56 21.11 37.64
C LEU A 668 -15.76 20.72 38.87
N GLU A 669 -16.43 20.17 39.90
CA GLU A 669 -15.76 19.68 41.12
C GLU A 669 -14.77 18.55 40.83
N TRP A 670 -15.18 17.60 39.94
CA TRP A 670 -14.28 16.54 39.46
C TRP A 670 -13.08 17.11 38.72
N ALA A 671 -13.29 18.07 37.83
CA ALA A 671 -12.23 18.68 37.05
C ALA A 671 -11.23 19.47 37.92
N GLU A 672 -11.70 20.14 38.98
CA GLU A 672 -10.82 20.83 39.95
C GLU A 672 -9.97 19.84 40.75
N LYS A 673 -10.54 18.76 41.23
CA LYS A 673 -9.80 17.69 41.90
C LYS A 673 -8.76 17.03 40.97
N THR A 674 -9.14 16.80 39.74
CA THR A 674 -8.25 16.20 38.72
C THR A 674 -7.10 17.14 38.39
N LYS A 675 -7.35 18.45 38.30
CA LYS A 675 -6.30 19.47 38.09
C LYS A 675 -5.25 19.43 39.18
N ASP A 676 -5.68 19.38 40.45
CA ASP A 676 -4.78 19.36 41.60
C ASP A 676 -3.93 18.08 41.61
N HIS A 677 -4.54 16.93 41.30
CA HIS A 677 -3.82 15.67 41.14
C HIS A 677 -2.76 15.71 40.03
N TYR A 678 -3.07 16.29 38.87
CA TYR A 678 -2.09 16.44 37.77
C TYR A 678 -0.99 17.46 38.07
N GLN A 679 -1.30 18.50 38.88
CA GLN A 679 -0.29 19.44 39.36
C GLN A 679 0.70 18.77 40.34
N GLU A 680 0.24 17.96 41.25
CA GLU A 680 1.09 17.18 42.18
C GLU A 680 2.03 16.23 41.42
N LYS A 681 1.54 15.62 40.34
CA LYS A 681 2.32 14.71 39.47
C LYS A 681 3.21 15.41 38.46
N GLY A 682 3.14 16.73 38.35
CA GLY A 682 3.96 17.50 37.40
C GLY A 682 3.54 17.38 35.93
N TYR A 683 2.33 16.94 35.61
CA TYR A 683 1.80 16.77 34.25
C TYR A 683 1.32 18.11 33.68
N LYS A 684 2.25 18.96 33.25
CA LYS A 684 1.97 20.34 32.82
C LYS A 684 0.94 20.45 31.71
N LEU A 685 0.99 19.55 30.72
CA LEU A 685 0.07 19.55 29.58
C LEU A 685 -1.36 19.21 30.00
N GLU A 686 -1.52 18.18 30.85
CA GLU A 686 -2.82 17.76 31.36
C GLU A 686 -3.44 18.83 32.28
N VAL A 687 -2.62 19.54 33.05
CA VAL A 687 -3.07 20.71 33.83
C VAL A 687 -3.62 21.81 32.93
N LEU A 688 -3.00 22.06 31.77
CA LEU A 688 -3.52 23.07 30.82
C LEU A 688 -4.85 22.63 30.21
N LYS A 689 -4.99 21.37 29.80
CA LYS A 689 -6.25 20.84 29.26
C LYS A 689 -7.38 20.94 30.29
N ILE A 690 -7.14 20.50 31.51
CA ILE A 690 -8.18 20.53 32.54
C ILE A 690 -8.53 21.96 32.96
N LYS A 691 -7.60 22.91 32.94
CA LYS A 691 -7.90 24.34 33.15
C LYS A 691 -8.85 24.88 32.10
N LYS A 692 -8.68 24.50 30.82
CA LYS A 692 -9.62 24.87 29.76
C LYS A 692 -11.01 24.28 30.05
N THR A 693 -11.10 23.02 30.39
CA THR A 693 -12.35 22.35 30.74
C THR A 693 -13.06 23.04 31.92
N ILE A 694 -12.32 23.44 32.96
CA ILE A 694 -12.84 24.21 34.12
C ILE A 694 -13.37 25.56 33.63
N HIS A 695 -12.64 26.25 32.77
CA HIS A 695 -13.07 27.53 32.22
C HIS A 695 -14.37 27.38 31.42
N ASP A 696 -14.43 26.43 30.49
CA ASP A 696 -15.58 26.17 29.64
C ASP A 696 -16.83 25.80 30.48
N ALA A 697 -16.66 25.00 31.53
CA ALA A 697 -17.74 24.67 32.46
C ALA A 697 -18.25 25.89 33.23
N LYS A 698 -17.37 26.82 33.63
CA LYS A 698 -17.75 28.06 34.31
C LYS A 698 -18.47 28.99 33.36
N VAL A 699 -18.11 29.08 32.09
CA VAL A 699 -18.81 29.86 31.05
C VAL A 699 -20.22 29.29 30.86
N GLU A 700 -20.40 28.00 30.72
CA GLU A 700 -21.73 27.38 30.60
C GLU A 700 -22.61 27.60 31.83
N LEU A 701 -22.05 27.58 33.04
CA LEU A 701 -22.81 27.91 34.26
C LEU A 701 -23.31 29.37 34.25
N LYS A 702 -22.53 30.29 33.68
CA LYS A 702 -22.98 31.71 33.48
C LYS A 702 -24.07 31.79 32.45
N GLU A 703 -23.96 31.05 31.32
CA GLU A 703 -25.02 30.98 30.31
C GLU A 703 -26.32 30.43 30.92
N ILE A 704 -26.25 29.38 31.74
CA ILE A 704 -27.42 28.86 32.49
C ILE A 704 -28.02 29.92 33.40
N ALA A 705 -27.18 30.68 34.11
CA ALA A 705 -27.68 31.75 34.97
C ALA A 705 -28.40 32.84 34.17
N LEU A 706 -27.89 33.23 33.01
CA LEU A 706 -28.59 34.18 32.11
C LEU A 706 -29.89 33.60 31.57
N ILE A 707 -29.97 32.33 31.25
CA ILE A 707 -31.20 31.65 30.83
C ILE A 707 -32.21 31.64 31.97
N GLU A 708 -31.78 31.36 33.21
CA GLU A 708 -32.63 31.39 34.41
C GLU A 708 -33.17 32.79 34.68
N GLU A 709 -32.37 33.87 34.49
CA GLU A 709 -32.75 35.28 34.61
C GLU A 709 -33.73 35.64 33.53
N TYR A 710 -33.44 35.35 32.28
CA TYR A 710 -34.32 35.59 31.12
C TYR A 710 -35.69 34.91 31.27
N ARG A 711 -35.73 33.68 31.79
CA ARG A 711 -36.99 32.98 32.08
C ARG A 711 -37.79 33.63 33.22
N ARG A 712 -37.11 34.25 34.20
CA ARG A 712 -37.78 35.00 35.28
C ARG A 712 -38.36 36.36 34.85
N ASP A 713 -37.71 37.01 33.91
CA ASP A 713 -38.09 38.36 33.47
C ASP A 713 -39.21 38.40 32.39
N LYS A 714 -39.48 37.26 31.74
CA LYS A 714 -40.57 37.15 30.75
C LYS A 714 -41.72 36.31 31.29
N GLU A 715 -42.93 36.89 31.34
CA GLU A 715 -44.19 36.18 31.67
C GLU A 715 -44.54 35.06 30.69
N ASN A 716 -43.83 34.92 29.58
CA ASN A 716 -43.93 33.80 28.64
C ASN A 716 -42.69 32.94 28.70
N GLU A 717 -42.72 31.88 29.52
CA GLU A 717 -41.70 30.80 29.43
C GLU A 717 -41.62 30.26 28.00
N PRO A 718 -40.45 30.23 27.37
CA PRO A 718 -40.28 29.46 26.15
C PRO A 718 -40.50 27.97 26.45
N ARG A 719 -41.68 27.45 26.15
CA ARG A 719 -42.00 26.02 26.33
C ARG A 719 -41.19 25.23 25.33
N ILE A 720 -40.04 24.74 25.76
CA ILE A 720 -39.30 23.72 25.05
C ILE A 720 -40.06 22.42 25.18
N ILE A 721 -40.97 22.10 24.24
CA ILE A 721 -41.66 20.84 24.19
C ILE A 721 -40.77 19.85 23.48
N ILE A 722 -39.94 19.09 24.22
CA ILE A 722 -39.28 17.90 23.70
C ILE A 722 -40.37 16.83 23.61
N ARG A 723 -40.89 16.59 22.39
CA ARG A 723 -41.73 15.43 22.13
C ARG A 723 -40.82 14.18 22.17
N LYS A 724 -41.02 13.31 23.15
CA LYS A 724 -40.46 11.95 23.09
C LYS A 724 -40.96 11.25 21.82
N PRO A 725 -40.11 10.43 21.16
CA PRO A 725 -40.49 9.67 19.97
C PRO A 725 -41.65 8.69 20.24
#